data_33b9970949e81ec7ed84f6275d3805f8
#
_entry.id   33b9970949e81ec7ed84f6275d3805f8
#
_cell.length_a   1.000
_cell.length_b   1.000
_cell.length_c   1.000
_cell.angle_alpha   90.00
_cell.angle_beta   90.00
_cell.angle_gamma   90.00
#
_symmetry.space_group_name_H-M   'P 1'
#
loop_
_entity.id
_entity.type
_entity.pdbx_description
1 polymer ?
#
loop_
_entity_poly.entity_id
_entity_poly.type
_entity_poly.pdbx_seq_one_letter_code
_entity_poly.pdbx_strand_id
1 'polypeptide(L)'
;MDSELTLLVLLVLSIPVIAIVALALSIGARNRASLLEARVMRLEQTIAQLRAAPETTAARAAPQQTPTAPPAEALPTPGAASLQKPAIDPGSAAPSDAPAAAPPKPATAGQSQGAAPASPASRKPKGEGRSLEEKLGARWSVWVGALALAVGGLMLVRFSIEEGYFGPAARVLLGLALGLGLTGAGEWLRRRDLRAGRAVAVADHPFAAPGAPAALTAAGAATIFGSVYAAYALYAFIGPALAFVTLGVVAVLAMFSAALQGPALAALGLPAALAAPLLVSSNQPNHWALTLYLAVVVGAAYALARIRRWRWLAIAAAVGAWLWGLALVAAGHDAPLAINAHVIIQLLLAAAVLAVEPHWRTPDAEARPDWFALTVLVTFTALGFAASDLPLTPAARMLTGGAMAGLLFAAGWRVAAVAPATALAGVAAAGALWNWRVVALAMEEPQTLAPGGVGSHPMPENLTVYLGFAIVAGLAIAAGALRRLLAGRELPLFAAASYAAAATLTPLGVMTVVWMKIAGFAVSIPFAIVAAALALAGVALTARLRAGPESASPNWRLAVGAIASGVVAAVALGLTFALDKGMLTVAFALAAAGAAWVAARLELPALRYAVGALGLLILGRLAWNPAIAAHGAMGTTPVFNWLLWGYGVPALAFWAASTLLARHRRDRITGLCESLAIIFSALLVLFEIRHALNGGDPFRVASDHLETGLLASSSLLFSLALSRMNRRRSDPVYRVASLAFMAVSTGLIVMGLFVLVNPLFTGEVVIGGALFNSLIPAYLIPALIAGSLAALNRACWPRWRTLATAVLGLALFTAWVMLAIRRYFQGPVLSIWRNAGEAEWWCYTAALLVIGVGLLAWGLLRQRRLARLASAPFIVAAVLKAFLFDMANLDGVWRALSFIGLGLVLIGIARAYQLLLYPPSSRQERAGGADDDVSA
;
A
#
# COMPACT_ATOMS: atom_id res chain seq x y z
N MET A 1 4.00 -13.31 -30.91
CA MET A 1 2.72 -13.69 -30.29
C MET A 1 2.84 -14.02 -28.80
N ASP A 2 4.01 -14.42 -28.31
CA ASP A 2 4.15 -14.86 -26.91
C ASP A 2 4.34 -13.72 -25.88
N SER A 3 4.81 -12.55 -26.30
CA SER A 3 4.99 -11.40 -25.41
C SER A 3 3.66 -10.70 -25.07
N GLU A 4 2.73 -10.64 -26.00
CA GLU A 4 1.41 -10.05 -25.77
C GLU A 4 0.54 -10.94 -24.88
N LEU A 5 0.65 -12.27 -25.05
CA LEU A 5 -0.06 -13.24 -24.21
C LEU A 5 0.47 -13.22 -22.77
N THR A 6 1.80 -13.07 -22.61
CA THR A 6 2.44 -12.96 -21.30
C THR A 6 2.04 -11.67 -20.59
N LEU A 7 1.95 -10.54 -21.31
CA LEU A 7 1.45 -9.27 -20.80
C LEU A 7 -0.03 -9.35 -20.41
N LEU A 8 -0.85 -10.02 -21.21
CA LEU A 8 -2.26 -10.23 -20.92
C LEU A 8 -2.46 -11.12 -19.67
N VAL A 9 -1.66 -12.19 -19.53
CA VAL A 9 -1.68 -13.06 -18.35
C VAL A 9 -1.20 -12.31 -17.10
N LEU A 10 -0.16 -11.50 -17.19
CA LEU A 10 0.30 -10.64 -16.08
C LEU A 10 -0.73 -9.58 -15.72
N LEU A 11 -1.41 -8.99 -16.72
CA LEU A 11 -2.50 -8.04 -16.48
C LEU A 11 -3.68 -8.72 -15.78
N VAL A 12 -4.10 -9.87 -16.24
CA VAL A 12 -5.21 -10.64 -15.63
C VAL A 12 -4.86 -11.12 -14.23
N LEU A 13 -3.61 -11.55 -13.98
CA LEU A 13 -3.14 -11.93 -12.64
C LEU A 13 -2.97 -10.73 -11.69
N SER A 14 -2.73 -9.53 -12.24
CA SER A 14 -2.62 -8.32 -11.41
C SER A 14 -3.98 -7.81 -10.92
N ILE A 15 -5.08 -8.08 -11.64
CA ILE A 15 -6.43 -7.63 -11.29
C ILE A 15 -6.88 -8.12 -9.91
N PRO A 16 -6.78 -9.43 -9.55
CA PRO A 16 -7.15 -9.88 -8.21
C PRO A 16 -6.23 -9.32 -7.12
N VAL A 17 -4.95 -9.12 -7.40
CA VAL A 17 -4.02 -8.50 -6.43
C VAL A 17 -4.38 -7.04 -6.18
N ILE A 18 -4.67 -6.28 -7.24
CA ILE A 18 -5.13 -4.89 -7.16
C ILE A 18 -6.48 -4.82 -6.44
N ALA A 19 -7.40 -5.75 -6.73
CA ALA A 19 -8.69 -5.83 -6.07
C ALA A 19 -8.57 -6.14 -4.57
N ILE A 20 -7.67 -7.04 -4.18
CA ILE A 20 -7.39 -7.38 -2.77
C ILE A 20 -6.76 -6.19 -2.05
N VAL A 21 -5.79 -5.51 -2.68
CA VAL A 21 -5.16 -4.31 -2.12
C VAL A 21 -6.17 -3.17 -2.01
N ALA A 22 -6.99 -2.94 -3.03
CA ALA A 22 -8.06 -1.93 -3.02
C ALA A 22 -9.11 -2.25 -1.95
N LEU A 23 -9.49 -3.53 -1.79
CA LEU A 23 -10.39 -3.99 -0.74
C LEU A 23 -9.79 -3.79 0.66
N ALA A 24 -8.53 -4.15 0.86
CA ALA A 24 -7.81 -3.95 2.12
C ALA A 24 -7.68 -2.45 2.47
N LEU A 25 -7.40 -1.60 1.49
CA LEU A 25 -7.34 -0.16 1.65
C LEU A 25 -8.73 0.44 1.94
N SER A 26 -9.79 -0.05 1.28
CA SER A 26 -11.17 0.40 1.52
C SER A 26 -11.70 -0.02 2.89
N ILE A 27 -11.36 -1.23 3.35
CA ILE A 27 -11.66 -1.70 4.72
C ILE A 27 -10.90 -0.87 5.75
N GLY A 28 -9.61 -0.57 5.48
CA GLY A 28 -8.80 0.31 6.31
C GLY A 28 -9.34 1.75 6.39
N ALA A 29 -9.83 2.27 5.28
CA ALA A 29 -10.46 3.59 5.21
C ALA A 29 -11.81 3.63 5.94
N ARG A 30 -12.67 2.60 5.76
CA ARG A 30 -13.93 2.46 6.50
C ARG A 30 -13.72 2.36 8.01
N ASN A 31 -12.75 1.55 8.46
CA ASN A 31 -12.42 1.45 9.89
C ASN A 31 -11.88 2.75 10.48
N ARG A 32 -11.17 3.57 9.68
CA ARG A 32 -10.74 4.92 10.12
C ARG A 32 -11.91 5.90 10.15
N ALA A 33 -12.81 5.83 9.19
CA ALA A 33 -14.01 6.67 9.15
C ALA A 33 -14.93 6.35 10.35
N SER A 34 -15.20 5.09 10.63
CA SER A 34 -16.02 4.69 11.80
C SER A 34 -15.38 5.05 13.15
N LEU A 35 -14.04 5.00 13.25
CA LEU A 35 -13.32 5.46 14.44
C LEU A 35 -13.40 6.99 14.61
N LEU A 36 -13.36 7.74 13.49
CA LEU A 36 -13.54 9.19 13.51
C LEU A 36 -14.97 9.56 13.85
N GLU A 37 -15.98 8.90 13.28
CA GLU A 37 -17.39 9.08 13.62
C GLU A 37 -17.66 8.80 15.10
N ALA A 38 -17.09 7.70 15.64
CA ALA A 38 -17.21 7.39 17.06
C ALA A 38 -16.51 8.44 17.96
N ARG A 39 -15.41 9.05 17.49
CA ARG A 39 -14.76 10.17 18.20
C ARG A 39 -15.59 11.46 18.13
N VAL A 40 -16.15 11.77 16.96
CA VAL A 40 -17.03 12.94 16.79
C VAL A 40 -18.26 12.80 17.67
N MET A 41 -18.92 11.65 17.67
CA MET A 41 -20.06 11.38 18.56
C MET A 41 -19.73 11.51 20.06
N ARG A 42 -18.55 11.02 20.47
CA ARG A 42 -18.10 11.22 21.87
C ARG A 42 -17.85 12.68 22.20
N LEU A 43 -17.25 13.43 21.29
CA LEU A 43 -17.03 14.87 21.48
C LEU A 43 -18.35 15.64 21.52
N GLU A 44 -19.31 15.30 20.67
CA GLU A 44 -20.67 15.88 20.68
C GLU A 44 -21.41 15.56 21.98
N GLN A 45 -21.30 14.32 22.48
CA GLN A 45 -21.85 13.93 23.78
C GLN A 45 -21.20 14.69 24.94
N THR A 46 -19.88 14.87 24.91
CA THR A 46 -19.16 15.65 25.93
C THR A 46 -19.54 17.12 25.89
N ILE A 47 -19.70 17.70 24.72
CA ILE A 47 -20.16 19.07 24.52
C ILE A 47 -21.63 19.23 24.98
N ALA A 48 -22.48 18.24 24.72
CA ALA A 48 -23.86 18.21 25.18
C ALA A 48 -23.93 18.08 26.71
N GLN A 49 -23.08 17.27 27.32
CA GLN A 49 -22.96 17.17 28.79
C GLN A 49 -22.45 18.46 29.43
N LEU A 50 -21.46 19.13 28.83
CA LEU A 50 -20.97 20.43 29.29
C LEU A 50 -21.98 21.54 29.09
N ARG A 51 -22.89 21.45 28.11
CA ARG A 51 -24.00 22.38 27.91
C ARG A 51 -25.21 22.07 28.80
N ALA A 52 -25.34 20.82 29.22
CA ALA A 52 -26.42 20.38 30.11
C ALA A 52 -26.05 20.46 31.61
N ALA A 53 -24.82 20.80 31.97
CA ALA A 53 -24.45 21.06 33.32
C ALA A 53 -25.17 22.34 33.77
N PRO A 54 -26.07 22.28 34.78
CA PRO A 54 -26.79 23.47 35.22
C PRO A 54 -25.82 24.43 35.89
N GLU A 55 -25.90 25.70 35.50
CA GLU A 55 -25.38 26.80 36.29
C GLU A 55 -26.18 26.86 37.60
N THR A 56 -25.78 26.08 38.60
CA THR A 56 -26.31 26.15 39.93
C THR A 56 -25.23 26.62 40.88
N THR A 57 -25.39 27.87 41.22
CA THR A 57 -25.28 28.38 42.56
C THR A 57 -23.92 28.84 43.03
N ALA A 58 -23.63 30.08 42.68
CA ALA A 58 -22.97 30.98 43.61
C ALA A 58 -24.07 31.65 44.47
N ALA A 59 -24.39 31.07 45.58
CA ALA A 59 -25.00 31.83 46.71
C ALA A 59 -24.96 31.03 48.01
N ARG A 60 -24.29 31.63 48.98
CA ARG A 60 -24.52 31.59 50.41
C ARG A 60 -23.70 30.64 51.28
N ALA A 61 -22.56 31.18 51.68
CA ALA A 61 -21.85 30.77 52.87
C ALA A 61 -22.66 31.23 54.13
N ALA A 62 -22.86 30.32 55.06
CA ALA A 62 -22.99 30.62 56.53
C ALA A 62 -22.53 29.39 57.29
N PRO A 63 -21.86 29.53 58.42
CA PRO A 63 -21.09 28.55 59.10
C PRO A 63 -21.86 27.73 60.16
N GLN A 64 -21.64 26.45 60.29
CA GLN A 64 -21.93 25.68 61.48
C GLN A 64 -20.95 24.52 61.71
N GLN A 65 -20.16 24.72 62.77
CA GLN A 65 -19.81 23.82 63.88
C GLN A 65 -19.45 22.36 63.63
N THR A 66 -18.22 22.07 63.99
CA THR A 66 -17.66 20.78 64.40
C THR A 66 -18.47 20.11 65.51
N PRO A 67 -18.49 18.75 65.60
CA PRO A 67 -17.85 18.14 66.76
C PRO A 67 -17.09 16.80 66.45
N THR A 68 -15.93 16.71 67.13
CA THR A 68 -15.40 15.67 68.02
C THR A 68 -15.14 14.25 67.42
N ALA A 69 -13.89 13.89 67.39
CA ALA A 69 -13.36 12.52 67.44
C ALA A 69 -13.57 11.93 68.86
N PRO A 70 -13.44 10.62 69.07
CA PRO A 70 -12.20 9.83 69.29
C PRO A 70 -12.36 8.32 69.01
N PRO A 71 -11.45 7.43 69.41
CA PRO A 71 -9.97 7.42 69.54
C PRO A 71 -9.25 6.22 68.86
N ALA A 72 -7.94 6.24 68.96
CA ALA A 72 -6.93 5.34 68.51
C ALA A 72 -6.84 3.95 69.13
N GLU A 73 -6.18 3.00 68.44
CA GLU A 73 -5.33 1.93 69.00
C GLU A 73 -4.37 1.56 67.90
N ALA A 74 -3.17 1.79 68.04
CA ALA A 74 -1.92 1.24 68.62
C ALA A 74 -1.25 0.12 67.81
N LEU A 75 -0.22 0.44 67.04
CA LEU A 75 1.19 -0.02 66.89
C LEU A 75 1.52 -1.54 67.08
N PRO A 76 2.61 -2.14 66.51
CA PRO A 76 3.97 -1.54 66.49
C PRO A 76 4.84 -1.77 65.24
N THR A 77 5.83 -0.91 65.10
CA THR A 77 7.14 -1.03 64.44
C THR A 77 8.07 -1.98 65.17
N PRO A 78 9.27 -2.47 64.63
CA PRO A 78 10.41 -1.59 64.48
C PRO A 78 11.48 -1.96 63.36
N GLY A 79 12.45 -1.04 63.18
CA GLY A 79 13.84 -1.24 62.90
C GLY A 79 14.36 -0.54 61.62
N ALA A 80 14.87 0.62 61.67
CA ALA A 80 16.09 1.29 62.07
C ALA A 80 17.37 0.94 61.29
N ALA A 81 17.92 1.94 60.67
CA ALA A 81 19.28 2.47 60.66
C ALA A 81 19.47 3.39 59.43
N SER A 82 19.54 4.71 59.59
CA SER A 82 20.56 5.65 59.99
C SER A 82 21.77 5.66 59.06
N LEU A 83 22.10 6.78 58.50
CA LEU A 83 23.18 7.78 58.71
C LEU A 83 23.47 8.50 57.40
N GLN A 84 23.64 9.70 57.15
CA GLN A 84 23.98 10.94 57.86
C GLN A 84 24.40 11.95 56.81
N LYS A 85 23.91 13.16 56.92
CA LYS A 85 24.38 14.36 56.25
C LYS A 85 25.64 14.86 56.98
N PRO A 86 26.56 15.62 56.32
CA PRO A 86 26.58 17.00 56.79
C PRO A 86 26.68 18.09 55.69
N ALA A 87 26.17 19.23 56.11
CA ALA A 87 26.32 20.54 55.51
C ALA A 87 27.65 21.20 55.89
N ILE A 88 28.12 22.18 55.12
CA ILE A 88 28.76 23.41 55.54
C ILE A 88 28.70 24.43 54.43
N ASP A 89 28.10 25.61 54.71
CA ASP A 89 28.25 26.93 54.19
C ASP A 89 29.45 27.63 54.85
N PRO A 90 29.90 28.86 54.60
CA PRO A 90 29.55 29.92 53.64
C PRO A 90 30.76 30.70 53.08
N GLY A 91 30.52 31.73 52.27
CA GLY A 91 31.45 32.84 52.17
C GLY A 91 31.46 33.62 50.86
N SER A 92 30.73 34.71 50.86
CA SER A 92 31.15 36.10 50.59
C SER A 92 31.69 36.46 49.15
N ALA A 93 31.19 37.34 48.38
CA ALA A 93 31.05 38.78 48.44
C ALA A 93 30.46 39.29 47.09
N ALA A 94 29.58 40.25 47.18
CA ALA A 94 29.16 41.20 46.13
C ALA A 94 30.25 42.31 45.96
N PRO A 95 30.16 43.37 45.06
CA PRO A 95 28.91 44.00 44.57
C PRO A 95 29.01 44.65 43.16
N SER A 96 27.88 45.30 42.79
CA SER A 96 27.74 46.54 41.97
C SER A 96 27.71 46.35 40.43
N ASP A 97 26.78 46.84 39.60
CA ASP A 97 25.91 48.03 39.64
C ASP A 97 24.73 47.90 38.68
N ALA A 98 23.61 48.48 39.09
CA ALA A 98 22.42 48.75 38.29
C ALA A 98 22.67 50.13 37.55
N PRO A 99 21.74 50.65 36.69
CA PRO A 99 20.29 50.78 36.97
C PRO A 99 19.31 50.64 35.79
N ALA A 100 18.11 50.28 36.10
CA ALA A 100 16.83 50.94 36.00
C ALA A 100 16.26 51.31 34.61
N ALA A 101 15.04 50.95 34.28
CA ALA A 101 13.81 51.62 34.70
C ALA A 101 12.57 50.88 34.31
N ALA A 102 11.63 50.79 35.24
CA ALA A 102 10.27 50.30 35.09
C ALA A 102 9.25 51.46 34.95
N PRO A 103 7.91 51.21 34.94
CA PRO A 103 6.91 51.92 34.11
C PRO A 103 6.16 53.00 34.84
N PRO A 104 5.09 53.57 34.32
CA PRO A 104 3.94 53.82 35.15
C PRO A 104 2.55 53.58 34.53
N LYS A 105 1.66 53.01 35.34
CA LYS A 105 0.25 53.37 35.41
C LYS A 105 0.13 54.69 36.16
N PRO A 106 -0.95 55.45 35.94
CA PRO A 106 -1.96 55.44 37.00
C PRO A 106 -3.44 55.61 36.57
N ALA A 107 -4.25 55.32 37.55
CA ALA A 107 -5.70 55.49 37.63
C ALA A 107 -6.12 56.95 37.92
N THR A 108 -7.37 57.26 37.69
CA THR A 108 -8.39 57.81 38.64
C THR A 108 -9.60 58.31 37.86
N ALA A 109 -10.78 57.80 38.09
CA ALA A 109 -11.86 58.17 38.98
C ALA A 109 -12.76 59.30 38.47
N GLY A 110 -14.07 59.05 38.53
CA GLY A 110 -15.06 60.09 38.65
C GLY A 110 -16.45 59.83 38.09
N GLN A 111 -17.34 59.17 38.90
CA GLN A 111 -18.77 59.54 39.15
C GLN A 111 -19.78 59.47 37.98
N SER A 112 -20.64 58.49 38.04
CA SER A 112 -22.03 58.46 38.56
C SER A 112 -23.12 59.17 37.74
N GLN A 113 -24.11 58.38 37.43
CA GLN A 113 -25.56 58.56 37.50
C GLN A 113 -26.34 58.08 36.25
N GLY A 114 -27.37 57.31 36.50
CA GLY A 114 -28.54 57.22 35.64
C GLY A 114 -28.87 55.80 35.16
N ALA A 115 -29.69 55.15 35.98
CA ALA A 115 -30.36 53.90 35.59
C ALA A 115 -31.47 54.13 34.56
N ALA A 116 -31.52 53.34 33.50
CA ALA A 116 -32.73 52.95 32.79
C ALA A 116 -32.48 51.67 31.91
N PRO A 117 -33.52 50.93 31.54
CA PRO A 117 -33.50 49.45 31.58
C PRO A 117 -32.92 48.80 30.35
N ALA A 118 -32.42 47.58 30.59
CA ALA A 118 -31.80 46.70 29.60
C ALA A 118 -32.75 46.36 28.47
N SER A 119 -32.34 46.74 27.27
CA SER A 119 -32.80 46.12 26.00
C SER A 119 -31.93 44.93 25.62
N PRO A 120 -32.45 43.91 24.99
CA PRO A 120 -31.81 42.61 24.83
C PRO A 120 -30.61 42.68 23.88
N ALA A 121 -29.53 41.99 24.25
CA ALA A 121 -28.32 41.82 23.45
C ALA A 121 -28.64 41.44 22.00
N SER A 122 -28.23 42.32 21.10
CA SER A 122 -28.29 42.07 19.68
C SER A 122 -27.41 40.89 19.34
N ARG A 123 -28.04 39.79 18.95
CA ARG A 123 -27.39 38.69 18.25
C ARG A 123 -26.67 39.29 17.06
N LYS A 124 -25.34 39.11 16.98
CA LYS A 124 -24.59 39.28 15.73
C LYS A 124 -25.33 38.56 14.62
N PRO A 125 -25.66 39.19 13.52
CA PRO A 125 -26.31 38.48 12.43
C PRO A 125 -25.38 37.39 11.95
N LYS A 126 -25.84 36.14 12.04
CA LYS A 126 -25.34 34.98 11.33
C LYS A 126 -25.31 35.40 9.85
N GLY A 127 -24.12 35.41 9.24
CA GLY A 127 -23.94 35.83 7.87
C GLY A 127 -25.03 35.22 6.99
N GLU A 128 -25.90 36.09 6.50
CA GLU A 128 -26.88 35.73 5.47
C GLU A 128 -26.12 35.11 4.32
N GLY A 129 -26.35 33.83 4.11
CA GLY A 129 -25.90 33.19 2.89
C GLY A 129 -26.45 34.02 1.73
N ARG A 130 -25.54 34.68 1.00
CA ARG A 130 -25.85 35.39 -0.23
C ARG A 130 -26.87 34.58 -1.02
N SER A 131 -28.01 35.16 -1.29
CA SER A 131 -29.11 34.48 -1.94
C SER A 131 -28.66 33.86 -3.27
N LEU A 132 -29.24 32.73 -3.65
CA LEU A 132 -28.98 32.09 -4.93
C LEU A 132 -29.19 33.06 -6.10
N GLU A 133 -30.12 34.00 -5.95
CA GLU A 133 -30.39 35.11 -6.86
C GLU A 133 -29.22 36.07 -7.05
N GLU A 134 -28.52 36.41 -5.95
CA GLU A 134 -27.34 37.30 -5.99
C GLU A 134 -26.13 36.60 -6.59
N LYS A 135 -26.00 35.27 -6.36
CA LYS A 135 -24.94 34.42 -6.98
C LYS A 135 -25.22 34.18 -8.46
N LEU A 136 -26.48 33.99 -8.86
CA LEU A 136 -26.86 33.79 -10.25
C LEU A 136 -26.93 35.11 -11.05
N GLY A 137 -27.51 36.19 -10.49
CA GLY A 137 -27.72 37.43 -11.21
C GLY A 137 -26.44 38.23 -11.49
N ALA A 138 -25.54 38.36 -10.51
CA ALA A 138 -24.36 39.22 -10.64
C ALA A 138 -23.13 38.51 -11.25
N ARG A 139 -22.99 37.20 -11.08
CA ARG A 139 -21.81 36.47 -11.55
C ARG A 139 -22.01 35.82 -12.92
N TRP A 140 -23.18 35.23 -13.17
CA TRP A 140 -23.46 34.57 -14.45
C TRP A 140 -23.69 35.57 -15.58
N SER A 141 -24.28 36.72 -15.32
CA SER A 141 -24.52 37.74 -16.33
C SER A 141 -23.25 38.26 -16.98
N VAL A 142 -22.12 38.39 -16.19
CA VAL A 142 -20.81 38.83 -16.74
C VAL A 142 -20.23 37.74 -17.63
N TRP A 143 -20.28 36.47 -17.24
CA TRP A 143 -19.82 35.34 -18.07
C TRP A 143 -20.65 35.16 -19.32
N VAL A 144 -21.99 35.24 -19.19
CA VAL A 144 -22.91 35.16 -20.33
C VAL A 144 -22.71 36.35 -21.25
N GLY A 145 -22.52 37.55 -20.69
CA GLY A 145 -22.22 38.76 -21.47
C GLY A 145 -20.90 38.66 -22.23
N ALA A 146 -19.85 38.17 -21.60
CA ALA A 146 -18.54 37.94 -22.22
C ALA A 146 -18.62 36.85 -23.32
N LEU A 147 -19.33 35.77 -23.08
CA LEU A 147 -19.58 34.71 -24.06
C LEU A 147 -20.43 35.21 -25.21
N ALA A 148 -21.51 35.99 -24.93
CA ALA A 148 -22.37 36.60 -25.94
C ALA A 148 -21.62 37.58 -26.83
N LEU A 149 -20.74 38.42 -26.27
CA LEU A 149 -19.86 39.29 -27.02
C LEU A 149 -18.88 38.55 -27.92
N ALA A 150 -18.28 37.46 -27.39
CA ALA A 150 -17.35 36.63 -28.16
C ALA A 150 -18.08 35.90 -29.30
N VAL A 151 -19.24 35.28 -29.01
CA VAL A 151 -20.10 34.63 -30.01
C VAL A 151 -20.71 35.64 -30.98
N GLY A 152 -21.14 36.84 -30.51
CA GLY A 152 -21.65 37.94 -31.35
C GLY A 152 -20.57 38.47 -32.31
N GLY A 153 -19.33 38.60 -31.86
CA GLY A 153 -18.20 38.95 -32.74
C GLY A 153 -17.96 37.87 -33.81
N LEU A 154 -18.03 36.61 -33.43
CA LEU A 154 -17.88 35.48 -34.36
C LEU A 154 -19.05 35.39 -35.34
N MET A 155 -20.31 35.65 -34.88
CA MET A 155 -21.50 35.67 -35.72
C MET A 155 -21.54 36.90 -36.66
N LEU A 156 -21.01 38.05 -36.22
CA LEU A 156 -20.88 39.22 -37.10
C LEU A 156 -19.97 38.92 -38.29
N VAL A 157 -18.88 38.19 -38.03
CA VAL A 157 -17.98 37.72 -39.10
C VAL A 157 -18.72 36.71 -39.99
N ARG A 158 -19.48 35.79 -39.43
CA ARG A 158 -20.27 34.81 -40.18
C ARG A 158 -21.36 35.49 -41.02
N PHE A 159 -22.14 36.39 -40.44
CA PHE A 159 -23.17 37.16 -41.12
C PHE A 159 -22.56 37.98 -42.28
N SER A 160 -21.42 38.62 -42.06
CA SER A 160 -20.70 39.35 -43.10
C SER A 160 -20.17 38.44 -44.23
N ILE A 161 -20.05 37.11 -43.98
CA ILE A 161 -19.74 36.09 -44.99
C ILE A 161 -20.99 35.77 -45.81
N GLU A 162 -22.13 35.59 -45.14
CA GLU A 162 -23.38 35.17 -45.78
C GLU A 162 -23.99 36.26 -46.65
N GLU A 163 -23.93 37.54 -46.30
CA GLU A 163 -24.51 38.66 -47.03
C GLU A 163 -23.59 39.30 -48.10
N GLY A 164 -22.33 38.88 -48.19
CA GLY A 164 -21.44 39.32 -49.26
C GLY A 164 -20.99 40.79 -49.25
N TYR A 165 -21.32 41.59 -48.21
CA TYR A 165 -21.06 43.01 -48.12
C TYR A 165 -19.56 43.42 -48.10
N PHE A 166 -18.70 42.57 -47.65
CA PHE A 166 -17.28 42.81 -47.55
C PHE A 166 -16.45 41.68 -48.13
N GLY A 167 -15.43 42.00 -48.88
CA GLY A 167 -14.46 41.03 -49.37
C GLY A 167 -13.72 40.33 -48.24
N PRO A 168 -13.10 39.14 -48.49
CA PRO A 168 -12.45 38.32 -47.48
C PRO A 168 -11.45 39.06 -46.60
N ALA A 169 -10.64 39.93 -47.16
CA ALA A 169 -9.64 40.74 -46.44
C ALA A 169 -10.30 41.73 -45.46
N ALA A 170 -11.39 42.39 -45.89
CA ALA A 170 -12.12 43.36 -45.06
C ALA A 170 -12.76 42.68 -43.83
N ARG A 171 -13.22 41.43 -43.96
CA ARG A 171 -13.80 40.63 -42.86
C ARG A 171 -12.75 40.34 -41.76
N VAL A 172 -11.57 39.91 -42.15
CA VAL A 172 -10.45 39.66 -41.22
C VAL A 172 -10.02 40.94 -40.53
N LEU A 173 -9.88 42.04 -41.29
CA LEU A 173 -9.49 43.34 -40.73
C LEU A 173 -10.54 43.88 -39.75
N LEU A 174 -11.83 43.78 -40.05
CA LEU A 174 -12.91 44.17 -39.14
C LEU A 174 -12.92 43.34 -37.86
N GLY A 175 -12.72 42.01 -37.97
CA GLY A 175 -12.57 41.14 -36.80
C GLY A 175 -11.38 41.52 -35.94
N LEU A 176 -10.23 41.79 -36.55
CA LEU A 176 -9.04 42.23 -35.83
C LEU A 176 -9.28 43.63 -35.19
N ALA A 177 -9.91 44.60 -35.92
CA ALA A 177 -10.21 45.90 -35.39
C ALA A 177 -11.19 45.83 -34.20
N LEU A 178 -12.25 45.01 -34.31
CA LEU A 178 -13.16 44.76 -33.20
C LEU A 178 -12.45 44.13 -31.98
N GLY A 179 -11.64 43.12 -32.20
CA GLY A 179 -10.89 42.46 -31.14
C GLY A 179 -9.90 43.40 -30.44
N LEU A 180 -9.17 44.21 -31.20
CA LEU A 180 -8.30 45.25 -30.65
C LEU A 180 -9.10 46.34 -29.93
N GLY A 181 -10.26 46.77 -30.48
CA GLY A 181 -11.17 47.70 -29.81
C GLY A 181 -11.70 47.20 -28.49
N LEU A 182 -12.12 45.95 -28.40
CA LEU A 182 -12.60 45.30 -27.17
C LEU A 182 -11.44 45.21 -26.14
N THR A 183 -10.28 44.81 -26.58
CA THR A 183 -9.08 44.69 -25.71
C THR A 183 -8.69 46.06 -25.17
N GLY A 184 -8.70 47.10 -26.07
CA GLY A 184 -8.43 48.51 -25.71
C GLY A 184 -9.48 49.09 -24.76
N ALA A 185 -10.76 48.82 -24.99
CA ALA A 185 -11.86 49.19 -24.09
C ALA A 185 -11.73 48.55 -22.71
N GLY A 186 -11.34 47.26 -22.64
CA GLY A 186 -11.08 46.55 -21.42
C GLY A 186 -9.94 47.17 -20.61
N GLU A 187 -8.84 47.54 -21.29
CA GLU A 187 -7.70 48.18 -20.64
C GLU A 187 -8.01 49.65 -20.24
N TRP A 188 -8.77 50.39 -21.06
CA TRP A 188 -9.21 51.74 -20.70
C TRP A 188 -10.13 51.69 -19.45
N LEU A 189 -11.06 50.76 -19.37
CA LEU A 189 -11.98 50.61 -18.25
C LEU A 189 -11.18 50.23 -16.96
N ARG A 190 -10.19 49.34 -17.06
CA ARG A 190 -9.29 49.01 -15.98
C ARG A 190 -8.52 50.22 -15.45
N ARG A 191 -7.96 51.03 -16.35
CA ARG A 191 -7.24 52.27 -15.96
C ARG A 191 -8.17 53.29 -15.33
N ARG A 192 -9.41 53.42 -15.82
CA ARG A 192 -10.43 54.28 -15.23
C ARG A 192 -10.80 53.81 -13.81
N ASP A 193 -11.03 52.54 -13.60
CA ASP A 193 -11.32 51.99 -12.26
C ASP A 193 -10.17 52.20 -11.28
N LEU A 194 -8.92 52.03 -11.72
CA LEU A 194 -7.75 52.35 -10.92
C LEU A 194 -7.67 53.82 -10.52
N ARG A 195 -7.95 54.73 -11.48
CA ARG A 195 -7.96 56.19 -11.20
C ARG A 195 -9.10 56.57 -10.24
N ALA A 196 -10.18 55.86 -10.26
CA ALA A 196 -11.35 56.06 -9.36
C ALA A 196 -11.15 55.43 -7.98
N GLY A 197 -9.99 54.90 -7.66
CA GLY A 197 -9.66 54.26 -6.36
C GLY A 197 -10.44 52.98 -6.11
N ARG A 198 -11.11 52.42 -7.11
CA ARG A 198 -11.79 51.14 -6.98
C ARG A 198 -10.72 50.04 -7.03
N ALA A 199 -10.41 49.45 -5.89
CA ALA A 199 -9.52 48.29 -5.81
C ALA A 199 -10.18 47.14 -6.58
N VAL A 200 -9.61 46.78 -7.74
CA VAL A 200 -9.95 45.55 -8.43
C VAL A 200 -9.38 44.39 -7.60
N ALA A 201 -10.22 43.82 -6.74
CA ALA A 201 -9.85 42.58 -6.03
C ALA A 201 -9.62 41.49 -7.08
N VAL A 202 -8.39 41.16 -7.38
CA VAL A 202 -8.04 40.08 -8.29
C VAL A 202 -8.26 38.77 -7.52
N ALA A 203 -9.30 38.05 -7.91
CA ALA A 203 -9.59 36.76 -7.32
C ALA A 203 -8.47 35.76 -7.63
N ASP A 204 -8.19 34.84 -6.72
CA ASP A 204 -7.15 33.82 -6.88
C ASP A 204 -7.62 32.53 -7.53
N HIS A 205 -8.92 32.40 -7.80
CA HIS A 205 -9.52 31.17 -8.35
C HIS A 205 -9.89 31.34 -9.83
N PRO A 206 -9.62 30.34 -10.73
CA PRO A 206 -9.89 30.45 -12.18
C PRO A 206 -11.37 30.63 -12.53
N PHE A 207 -12.28 30.13 -11.70
CA PHE A 207 -13.75 30.26 -11.89
C PHE A 207 -14.35 31.45 -11.13
N ALA A 208 -13.54 32.38 -10.62
CA ALA A 208 -14.08 33.60 -10.08
C ALA A 208 -14.65 34.47 -11.22
N ALA A 209 -15.81 35.11 -10.98
CA ALA A 209 -16.41 35.97 -11.97
C ALA A 209 -15.44 37.07 -12.41
N PRO A 210 -15.15 37.20 -13.71
CA PRO A 210 -14.29 38.24 -14.20
C PRO A 210 -14.96 39.59 -13.98
N GLY A 211 -14.20 40.61 -13.64
CA GLY A 211 -14.67 41.99 -13.70
C GLY A 211 -14.93 42.39 -15.14
N ALA A 212 -15.74 43.44 -15.38
CA ALA A 212 -16.08 43.95 -16.72
C ALA A 212 -14.81 44.23 -17.59
N PRO A 213 -13.69 44.80 -17.06
CA PRO A 213 -12.47 44.97 -17.85
C PRO A 213 -11.89 43.66 -18.35
N ALA A 214 -11.83 42.62 -17.46
CA ALA A 214 -11.30 41.31 -17.82
C ALA A 214 -12.16 40.58 -18.84
N ALA A 215 -13.52 40.70 -18.73
CA ALA A 215 -14.46 40.11 -19.69
C ALA A 215 -14.30 40.70 -21.09
N LEU A 216 -14.19 42.04 -21.19
CA LEU A 216 -13.94 42.73 -22.46
C LEU A 216 -12.60 42.31 -23.08
N THR A 217 -11.53 42.29 -22.31
CA THR A 217 -10.22 41.88 -22.84
C THR A 217 -10.20 40.42 -23.26
N ALA A 218 -10.91 39.53 -22.52
CA ALA A 218 -11.06 38.12 -22.90
C ALA A 218 -11.83 37.95 -24.21
N ALA A 219 -12.94 38.66 -24.35
CA ALA A 219 -13.71 38.69 -25.61
C ALA A 219 -12.89 39.22 -26.78
N GLY A 220 -12.14 40.31 -26.57
CA GLY A 220 -11.21 40.87 -27.54
C GLY A 220 -10.12 39.90 -27.97
N ALA A 221 -9.45 39.27 -27.02
CA ALA A 221 -8.42 38.25 -27.29
C ALA A 221 -8.96 37.05 -28.07
N ALA A 222 -10.16 36.56 -27.69
CA ALA A 222 -10.86 35.47 -28.42
C ALA A 222 -11.22 35.88 -29.85
N THR A 223 -11.67 37.14 -30.07
CA THR A 223 -12.01 37.67 -31.39
C THR A 223 -10.77 37.80 -32.27
N ILE A 224 -9.66 38.31 -31.72
CA ILE A 224 -8.36 38.40 -32.44
C ILE A 224 -7.88 37.00 -32.82
N PHE A 225 -7.91 36.03 -31.85
CA PHE A 225 -7.50 34.64 -32.09
C PHE A 225 -8.33 34.01 -33.21
N GLY A 226 -9.68 34.17 -33.18
CA GLY A 226 -10.60 33.67 -34.20
C GLY A 226 -10.36 34.32 -35.56
N SER A 227 -10.07 35.64 -35.62
CA SER A 227 -9.79 36.36 -36.86
C SER A 227 -8.48 35.93 -37.51
N VAL A 228 -7.43 35.74 -36.72
CA VAL A 228 -6.12 35.19 -37.19
C VAL A 228 -6.29 33.79 -37.70
N TYR A 229 -7.05 32.94 -36.97
CA TYR A 229 -7.32 31.58 -37.39
C TYR A 229 -8.15 31.54 -38.70
N ALA A 230 -9.14 32.41 -38.85
CA ALA A 230 -9.93 32.55 -40.09
C ALA A 230 -9.05 33.02 -41.27
N ALA A 231 -8.12 33.93 -41.04
CA ALA A 231 -7.16 34.37 -42.07
C ALA A 231 -6.31 33.22 -42.60
N TYR A 232 -5.96 32.26 -41.72
CA TYR A 232 -5.24 31.05 -42.08
C TYR A 232 -6.16 29.97 -42.70
N ALA A 233 -7.15 29.50 -41.92
CA ALA A 233 -7.89 28.29 -42.25
C ALA A 233 -9.00 28.51 -43.33
N LEU A 234 -9.62 29.70 -43.38
CA LEU A 234 -10.72 29.98 -44.31
C LEU A 234 -10.25 30.69 -45.58
N TYR A 235 -9.31 31.62 -45.47
CA TYR A 235 -8.90 32.48 -46.55
C TYR A 235 -7.49 32.27 -47.07
N ALA A 236 -6.68 31.45 -46.41
CA ALA A 236 -5.28 31.19 -46.80
C ALA A 236 -4.44 32.47 -47.02
N PHE A 237 -4.73 33.57 -46.31
CA PHE A 237 -3.97 34.85 -46.43
C PHE A 237 -2.60 34.76 -45.79
N ILE A 238 -2.44 33.92 -44.84
CA ILE A 238 -1.19 33.69 -44.11
C ILE A 238 -0.79 32.22 -44.13
N GLY A 239 0.47 31.95 -44.31
CA GLY A 239 1.00 30.60 -44.29
C GLY A 239 0.95 30.00 -42.87
N PRO A 240 1.07 28.63 -42.75
CA PRO A 240 0.97 27.96 -41.47
C PRO A 240 2.00 28.43 -40.45
N ALA A 241 3.24 28.75 -40.83
CA ALA A 241 4.26 29.23 -39.92
C ALA A 241 3.88 30.57 -39.27
N LEU A 242 3.37 31.53 -40.09
CA LEU A 242 2.98 32.85 -39.59
C LEU A 242 1.71 32.77 -38.74
N ALA A 243 0.72 31.92 -39.13
CA ALA A 243 -0.47 31.64 -38.35
C ALA A 243 -0.10 31.08 -36.98
N PHE A 244 0.78 30.11 -36.94
CA PHE A 244 1.26 29.46 -35.70
C PHE A 244 1.91 30.45 -34.74
N VAL A 245 2.83 31.28 -35.25
CA VAL A 245 3.49 32.32 -34.44
C VAL A 245 2.52 33.36 -33.94
N THR A 246 1.64 33.87 -34.82
CA THR A 246 0.68 34.94 -34.46
C THR A 246 -0.37 34.45 -33.46
N LEU A 247 -0.95 33.24 -33.61
CA LEU A 247 -1.88 32.66 -32.66
C LEU A 247 -1.17 32.46 -31.30
N GLY A 248 0.07 31.97 -31.31
CA GLY A 248 0.88 31.78 -30.09
C GLY A 248 1.14 33.10 -29.38
N VAL A 249 1.50 34.14 -30.11
CA VAL A 249 1.71 35.47 -29.53
C VAL A 249 0.45 36.04 -28.93
N VAL A 250 -0.70 35.93 -29.61
CA VAL A 250 -2.00 36.40 -29.11
C VAL A 250 -2.37 35.67 -27.81
N ALA A 251 -2.20 34.35 -27.77
CA ALA A 251 -2.51 33.54 -26.60
C ALA A 251 -1.57 33.84 -25.41
N VAL A 252 -0.28 34.04 -25.67
CA VAL A 252 0.70 34.39 -24.62
C VAL A 252 0.44 35.83 -24.10
N LEU A 253 0.10 36.78 -24.96
CA LEU A 253 -0.27 38.14 -24.55
C LEU A 253 -1.55 38.15 -23.73
N ALA A 254 -2.57 37.33 -24.11
CA ALA A 254 -3.80 37.16 -23.32
C ALA A 254 -3.47 36.60 -21.93
N MET A 255 -2.58 35.61 -21.86
CA MET A 255 -2.14 35.02 -20.61
C MET A 255 -1.37 36.04 -19.73
N PHE A 256 -0.48 36.85 -20.30
CA PHE A 256 0.21 37.92 -19.54
C PHE A 256 -0.75 39.03 -19.09
N SER A 257 -1.78 39.35 -19.87
CA SER A 257 -2.82 40.30 -19.48
C SER A 257 -3.56 39.86 -18.23
N ALA A 258 -3.62 38.55 -17.98
CA ALA A 258 -4.16 37.97 -16.77
C ALA A 258 -3.43 38.44 -15.50
N ALA A 259 -2.15 38.77 -15.58
CA ALA A 259 -1.40 39.32 -14.47
C ALA A 259 -2.02 40.65 -13.96
N LEU A 260 -2.67 41.40 -14.82
CA LEU A 260 -3.27 42.70 -14.51
C LEU A 260 -4.78 42.61 -14.24
N GLN A 261 -5.46 41.69 -14.90
CA GLN A 261 -6.92 41.68 -14.97
C GLN A 261 -7.58 40.48 -14.30
N GLY A 262 -6.83 39.42 -13.98
CA GLY A 262 -7.35 38.29 -13.21
C GLY A 262 -7.22 36.94 -13.91
N PRO A 263 -7.51 35.84 -13.18
CA PRO A 263 -7.18 34.47 -13.60
C PRO A 263 -8.00 33.96 -14.79
N ALA A 264 -9.17 34.56 -15.09
CA ALA A 264 -10.02 34.14 -16.20
C ALA A 264 -9.30 34.24 -17.56
N LEU A 265 -8.47 35.29 -17.78
CA LEU A 265 -7.70 35.43 -19.00
C LEU A 265 -6.60 34.36 -19.13
N ALA A 266 -5.97 33.96 -18.02
CA ALA A 266 -5.01 32.88 -18.05
C ALA A 266 -5.69 31.53 -18.34
N ALA A 267 -6.91 31.33 -17.81
CA ALA A 267 -7.72 30.14 -18.08
C ALA A 267 -8.18 30.03 -19.54
N LEU A 268 -8.26 31.13 -20.28
CA LEU A 268 -8.52 31.15 -21.71
C LEU A 268 -7.22 31.08 -22.53
N GLY A 269 -6.21 31.87 -22.15
CA GLY A 269 -4.95 31.99 -22.89
C GLY A 269 -4.12 30.73 -22.93
N LEU A 270 -4.01 30.00 -21.83
CA LEU A 270 -3.21 28.76 -21.77
C LEU A 270 -3.78 27.63 -22.64
N PRO A 271 -5.09 27.28 -22.58
CA PRO A 271 -5.67 26.28 -23.49
C PRO A 271 -5.59 26.71 -24.96
N ALA A 272 -5.80 28.00 -25.27
CA ALA A 272 -5.67 28.53 -26.63
C ALA A 272 -4.23 28.38 -27.15
N ALA A 273 -3.22 28.68 -26.31
CA ALA A 273 -1.83 28.48 -26.68
C ALA A 273 -1.49 26.99 -26.88
N LEU A 274 -1.97 26.11 -26.03
CA LEU A 274 -1.74 24.67 -26.15
C LEU A 274 -2.51 24.05 -27.33
N ALA A 275 -3.64 24.62 -27.74
CA ALA A 275 -4.42 24.16 -28.88
C ALA A 275 -3.92 24.73 -30.23
N ALA A 276 -3.21 25.85 -30.25
CA ALA A 276 -2.75 26.48 -31.48
C ALA A 276 -1.99 25.53 -32.44
N PRO A 277 -1.08 24.65 -31.97
CA PRO A 277 -0.41 23.68 -32.84
C PRO A 277 -1.36 22.64 -33.47
N LEU A 278 -2.48 22.31 -32.80
CA LEU A 278 -3.49 21.38 -33.32
C LEU A 278 -4.36 22.04 -34.38
N LEU A 279 -4.59 23.36 -34.24
CA LEU A 279 -5.40 24.15 -35.18
C LEU A 279 -4.63 24.48 -36.48
N VAL A 280 -3.31 24.57 -36.41
CA VAL A 280 -2.44 24.87 -37.54
C VAL A 280 -1.67 23.60 -37.93
N SER A 281 -2.41 22.66 -38.57
CA SER A 281 -1.79 21.44 -39.11
C SER A 281 -1.01 21.75 -40.40
N SER A 282 0.18 21.15 -40.54
CA SER A 282 0.92 21.17 -41.79
C SER A 282 1.31 19.74 -42.19
N ASN A 283 1.45 19.50 -43.48
CA ASN A 283 1.87 18.18 -44.02
C ASN A 283 3.33 17.85 -43.70
N GLN A 284 4.09 18.83 -43.17
CA GLN A 284 5.49 18.66 -42.72
C GLN A 284 5.65 19.28 -41.31
N PRO A 285 5.33 18.53 -40.24
CA PRO A 285 5.43 19.04 -38.87
C PRO A 285 6.88 19.30 -38.50
N ASN A 286 7.20 20.53 -38.09
CA ASN A 286 8.52 20.88 -37.54
C ASN A 286 8.54 20.66 -36.02
N HIS A 287 9.07 19.51 -35.58
CA HIS A 287 9.11 19.14 -34.17
C HIS A 287 9.99 20.08 -33.32
N TRP A 288 11.03 20.69 -33.89
CA TRP A 288 11.84 21.67 -33.18
C TRP A 288 11.12 22.97 -32.92
N ALA A 289 10.40 23.48 -33.94
CA ALA A 289 9.56 24.66 -33.78
C ALA A 289 8.47 24.46 -32.72
N LEU A 290 7.83 23.27 -32.70
CA LEU A 290 6.84 22.89 -31.70
C LEU A 290 7.45 22.79 -30.30
N THR A 291 8.60 22.15 -30.15
CA THR A 291 9.33 22.05 -28.88
C THR A 291 9.67 23.42 -28.30
N LEU A 292 10.21 24.33 -29.13
CA LEU A 292 10.54 25.68 -28.70
C LEU A 292 9.31 26.50 -28.36
N TYR A 293 8.25 26.40 -29.15
CA TYR A 293 6.98 27.04 -28.89
C TYR A 293 6.38 26.60 -27.53
N LEU A 294 6.30 25.30 -27.27
CA LEU A 294 5.82 24.77 -26.00
C LEU A 294 6.69 25.20 -24.82
N ALA A 295 8.02 25.30 -25.02
CA ALA A 295 8.92 25.82 -24.01
C ALA A 295 8.60 27.27 -23.61
N VAL A 296 8.31 28.13 -24.60
CA VAL A 296 7.94 29.53 -24.36
C VAL A 296 6.58 29.63 -23.67
N VAL A 297 5.57 28.90 -24.16
CA VAL A 297 4.22 28.90 -23.58
C VAL A 297 4.21 28.42 -22.14
N VAL A 298 4.85 27.28 -21.86
CA VAL A 298 4.90 26.69 -20.52
C VAL A 298 5.77 27.54 -19.58
N GLY A 299 6.91 28.07 -20.09
CA GLY A 299 7.77 28.97 -19.34
C GLY A 299 7.04 30.26 -18.94
N ALA A 300 6.27 30.86 -19.86
CA ALA A 300 5.43 32.00 -19.57
C ALA A 300 4.32 31.71 -18.55
N ALA A 301 3.67 30.53 -18.66
CA ALA A 301 2.67 30.10 -17.71
C ALA A 301 3.26 29.88 -16.31
N TYR A 302 4.42 29.26 -16.20
CA TYR A 302 5.12 29.08 -14.92
C TYR A 302 5.57 30.42 -14.33
N ALA A 303 6.09 31.32 -15.14
CA ALA A 303 6.46 32.65 -14.69
C ALA A 303 5.26 33.42 -14.14
N LEU A 304 4.14 33.41 -14.86
CA LEU A 304 2.90 34.02 -14.40
C LEU A 304 2.35 33.36 -13.14
N ALA A 305 2.36 32.01 -13.09
CA ALA A 305 1.94 31.25 -11.93
C ALA A 305 2.78 31.62 -10.69
N ARG A 306 4.07 31.84 -10.86
CA ARG A 306 4.99 32.29 -9.82
C ARG A 306 4.68 33.70 -9.35
N ILE A 307 4.53 34.68 -10.27
CA ILE A 307 4.27 36.09 -9.95
C ILE A 307 2.94 36.24 -9.20
N ARG A 308 1.90 35.55 -9.65
CA ARG A 308 0.54 35.65 -9.08
C ARG A 308 0.24 34.61 -8.02
N ARG A 309 1.15 33.70 -7.74
CA ARG A 309 0.99 32.54 -6.81
C ARG A 309 -0.16 31.60 -7.17
N TRP A 310 -0.47 31.45 -8.46
CA TRP A 310 -1.58 30.62 -8.99
C TRP A 310 -1.11 29.19 -9.24
N ARG A 311 -1.18 28.33 -8.21
CA ARG A 311 -0.81 26.90 -8.33
C ARG A 311 -1.57 26.18 -9.45
N TRP A 312 -2.86 26.49 -9.62
CA TRP A 312 -3.68 25.87 -10.65
C TRP A 312 -3.13 26.09 -12.07
N LEU A 313 -2.56 27.28 -12.35
CA LEU A 313 -1.97 27.60 -13.63
C LEU A 313 -0.71 26.78 -13.89
N ALA A 314 0.14 26.61 -12.86
CA ALA A 314 1.32 25.75 -12.96
C ALA A 314 0.93 24.28 -13.19
N ILE A 315 -0.12 23.79 -12.53
CA ILE A 315 -0.64 22.43 -12.74
C ILE A 315 -1.16 22.30 -14.19
N ALA A 316 -1.99 23.23 -14.67
CA ALA A 316 -2.54 23.19 -16.02
C ALA A 316 -1.44 23.23 -17.09
N ALA A 317 -0.42 24.05 -16.90
CA ALA A 317 0.74 24.13 -17.80
C ALA A 317 1.55 22.82 -17.81
N ALA A 318 1.81 22.23 -16.63
CA ALA A 318 2.51 20.95 -16.52
C ALA A 318 1.73 19.82 -17.21
N VAL A 319 0.43 19.74 -16.98
CA VAL A 319 -0.44 18.75 -17.63
C VAL A 319 -0.47 18.92 -19.14
N GLY A 320 -0.62 20.16 -19.64
CA GLY A 320 -0.60 20.47 -21.08
C GLY A 320 0.73 20.09 -21.73
N ALA A 321 1.86 20.44 -21.11
CA ALA A 321 3.20 20.09 -21.58
C ALA A 321 3.42 18.56 -21.58
N TRP A 322 2.92 17.88 -20.57
CA TRP A 322 3.02 16.40 -20.46
C TRP A 322 2.17 15.71 -21.54
N LEU A 323 0.93 16.18 -21.78
CA LEU A 323 0.06 15.66 -22.85
C LEU A 323 0.70 15.84 -24.23
N TRP A 324 1.28 17.02 -24.51
CA TRP A 324 2.04 17.25 -25.73
C TRP A 324 3.27 16.34 -25.83
N GLY A 325 3.99 16.12 -24.74
CA GLY A 325 5.09 15.17 -24.68
C GLY A 325 4.66 13.75 -25.00
N LEU A 326 3.52 13.28 -24.48
CA LEU A 326 2.93 11.99 -24.85
C LEU A 326 2.57 11.92 -26.35
N ALA A 327 1.95 12.98 -26.88
CA ALA A 327 1.60 13.07 -28.31
C ALA A 327 2.85 13.01 -29.19
N LEU A 328 3.92 13.74 -28.82
CA LEU A 328 5.20 13.72 -29.52
C LEU A 328 5.87 12.34 -29.48
N VAL A 329 5.87 11.67 -28.34
CA VAL A 329 6.41 10.30 -28.21
C VAL A 329 5.60 9.30 -29.04
N ALA A 330 4.26 9.43 -29.03
CA ALA A 330 3.38 8.56 -29.80
C ALA A 330 3.47 8.78 -31.32
N ALA A 331 3.71 10.02 -31.77
CA ALA A 331 3.80 10.38 -33.19
C ALA A 331 5.19 10.12 -33.81
N GLY A 332 6.23 9.91 -32.98
CA GLY A 332 7.49 10.31 -33.44
C GLY A 332 8.71 9.42 -33.53
N HIS A 333 8.89 8.71 -34.68
CA HIS A 333 10.20 8.16 -35.03
C HIS A 333 11.07 9.13 -35.85
N ASP A 334 10.46 10.20 -36.40
CA ASP A 334 11.13 11.10 -37.36
C ASP A 334 12.05 12.17 -36.73
N ALA A 335 11.84 12.51 -35.44
CA ALA A 335 12.64 13.55 -34.78
C ALA A 335 12.96 13.22 -33.31
N PRO A 336 13.62 12.10 -33.01
CA PRO A 336 13.86 11.62 -31.65
C PRO A 336 14.61 12.62 -30.76
N LEU A 337 15.52 13.41 -31.34
CA LEU A 337 16.27 14.44 -30.63
C LEU A 337 15.39 15.61 -30.18
N ALA A 338 14.46 16.08 -31.02
CA ALA A 338 13.54 17.16 -30.66
C ALA A 338 12.57 16.74 -29.54
N ILE A 339 12.13 15.47 -29.56
CA ILE A 339 11.24 14.92 -28.53
C ILE A 339 11.97 14.82 -27.18
N ASN A 340 13.19 14.28 -27.18
CA ASN A 340 14.00 14.25 -25.96
C ASN A 340 14.36 15.65 -25.45
N ALA A 341 14.63 16.61 -26.38
CA ALA A 341 14.84 18.00 -26.02
C ALA A 341 13.62 18.63 -25.36
N HIS A 342 12.39 18.32 -25.83
CA HIS A 342 11.17 18.73 -25.18
C HIS A 342 11.13 18.30 -23.71
N VAL A 343 11.38 17.03 -23.41
CA VAL A 343 11.39 16.51 -22.04
C VAL A 343 12.44 17.22 -21.18
N ILE A 344 13.67 17.39 -21.70
CA ILE A 344 14.76 18.04 -20.96
C ILE A 344 14.42 19.52 -20.68
N ILE A 345 13.85 20.23 -21.65
CA ILE A 345 13.45 21.64 -21.48
C ILE A 345 12.34 21.75 -20.44
N GLN A 346 11.34 20.86 -20.49
CA GLN A 346 10.26 20.86 -19.49
C GLN A 346 10.76 20.50 -18.08
N LEU A 347 11.69 19.56 -17.94
CA LEU A 347 12.36 19.26 -16.68
C LEU A 347 13.16 20.47 -16.17
N LEU A 348 13.88 21.16 -17.07
CA LEU A 348 14.62 22.37 -16.72
C LEU A 348 13.69 23.48 -16.23
N LEU A 349 12.58 23.73 -16.94
CA LEU A 349 11.57 24.72 -16.54
C LEU A 349 10.94 24.37 -15.21
N ALA A 350 10.58 23.11 -15.01
CA ALA A 350 10.02 22.63 -13.75
C ALA A 350 11.05 22.75 -12.60
N ALA A 351 12.29 22.34 -12.81
CA ALA A 351 13.35 22.45 -11.82
C ALA A 351 13.65 23.92 -11.47
N ALA A 352 13.80 24.80 -12.47
CA ALA A 352 14.15 26.18 -12.25
C ALA A 352 13.01 26.99 -11.60
N VAL A 353 11.78 26.80 -12.06
CA VAL A 353 10.66 27.67 -11.65
C VAL A 353 9.86 27.06 -10.48
N LEU A 354 9.60 25.76 -10.48
CA LEU A 354 8.78 25.12 -9.44
C LEU A 354 9.61 24.67 -8.23
N ALA A 355 10.84 24.19 -8.46
CA ALA A 355 11.64 23.60 -7.40
C ALA A 355 12.55 24.62 -6.69
N VAL A 356 13.25 25.52 -7.44
CA VAL A 356 14.31 26.38 -6.89
C VAL A 356 13.77 27.57 -6.10
N GLU A 357 12.68 28.20 -6.51
CA GLU A 357 12.11 29.35 -5.83
C GLU A 357 10.59 29.32 -5.67
N PRO A 358 10.06 28.51 -4.75
CA PRO A 358 8.62 28.45 -4.52
C PRO A 358 8.16 29.64 -3.66
N HIS A 359 7.64 30.69 -4.27
CA HIS A 359 7.02 31.81 -3.56
C HIS A 359 5.73 31.44 -2.79
N TRP A 360 5.17 30.24 -3.02
CA TRP A 360 4.04 29.69 -2.26
C TRP A 360 4.45 28.88 -1.05
N ARG A 361 5.74 28.72 -0.78
CA ARG A 361 6.23 28.08 0.46
C ARG A 361 6.35 29.12 1.56
N THR A 362 5.88 28.74 2.75
CA THR A 362 6.23 29.45 3.98
C THR A 362 7.63 29.03 4.43
N PRO A 363 8.36 29.86 5.22
CA PRO A 363 9.68 29.48 5.74
C PRO A 363 9.71 28.11 6.45
N ASP A 364 8.62 27.73 7.12
CA ASP A 364 8.48 26.43 7.78
C ASP A 364 8.22 25.25 6.80
N ALA A 365 7.99 25.52 5.52
CA ALA A 365 7.70 24.51 4.52
C ALA A 365 8.95 23.77 4.00
N GLU A 366 10.17 24.25 4.29
CA GLU A 366 11.40 23.51 3.97
C GLU A 366 11.52 22.18 4.73
N ALA A 367 10.80 22.06 5.84
CA ALA A 367 10.73 20.82 6.62
C ALA A 367 9.85 19.73 5.97
N ARG A 368 9.14 20.01 4.86
CA ARG A 368 8.23 19.09 4.20
C ARG A 368 8.54 18.92 2.71
N PRO A 369 8.31 17.72 2.14
CA PRO A 369 8.50 17.52 0.70
C PRO A 369 7.49 18.32 -0.12
N ASP A 370 7.95 18.91 -1.22
CA ASP A 370 7.07 19.54 -2.21
C ASP A 370 6.53 18.49 -3.18
N TRP A 371 5.39 17.90 -2.80
CA TRP A 371 4.76 16.85 -3.60
C TRP A 371 4.37 17.30 -5.00
N PHE A 372 4.05 18.59 -5.18
CA PHE A 372 3.68 19.09 -6.52
C PHE A 372 4.90 19.12 -7.44
N ALA A 373 6.00 19.76 -7.03
CA ALA A 373 7.22 19.78 -7.82
C ALA A 373 7.75 18.36 -8.07
N LEU A 374 7.74 17.51 -7.05
CA LEU A 374 8.17 16.12 -7.19
C LEU A 374 7.30 15.32 -8.18
N THR A 375 5.97 15.49 -8.15
CA THR A 375 5.07 14.83 -9.11
C THR A 375 5.38 15.27 -10.54
N VAL A 376 5.61 16.55 -10.78
CA VAL A 376 5.97 17.05 -12.11
C VAL A 376 7.32 16.48 -12.56
N LEU A 377 8.33 16.47 -11.68
CA LEU A 377 9.63 15.87 -12.02
C LEU A 377 9.54 14.37 -12.31
N VAL A 378 8.76 13.61 -11.52
CA VAL A 378 8.55 12.17 -11.74
C VAL A 378 7.83 11.91 -13.07
N THR A 379 6.76 12.65 -13.38
CA THR A 379 5.98 12.44 -14.60
C THR A 379 6.79 12.76 -15.87
N PHE A 380 7.60 13.83 -15.85
CA PHE A 380 8.51 14.13 -16.97
C PHE A 380 9.70 13.15 -17.03
N THR A 381 10.16 12.60 -15.92
CA THR A 381 11.17 11.52 -15.94
C THR A 381 10.60 10.25 -16.56
N ALA A 382 9.36 9.89 -16.24
CA ALA A 382 8.68 8.75 -16.87
C ALA A 382 8.48 8.95 -18.37
N LEU A 383 8.12 10.18 -18.79
CA LEU A 383 8.05 10.55 -20.20
C LEU A 383 9.42 10.48 -20.88
N GLY A 384 10.48 10.91 -20.21
CA GLY A 384 11.85 10.80 -20.68
C GLY A 384 12.32 9.36 -20.83
N PHE A 385 11.89 8.47 -19.95
CA PHE A 385 12.10 7.04 -20.10
C PHE A 385 11.47 6.52 -21.41
N ALA A 386 10.19 6.87 -21.67
CA ALA A 386 9.53 6.51 -22.93
C ALA A 386 10.21 7.15 -24.15
N ALA A 387 10.61 8.42 -24.09
CA ALA A 387 11.30 9.10 -25.16
C ALA A 387 12.72 8.54 -25.44
N SER A 388 13.35 7.93 -24.45
CA SER A 388 14.68 7.33 -24.60
C SER A 388 14.66 6.01 -25.37
N ASP A 389 13.49 5.40 -25.58
CA ASP A 389 13.32 4.20 -26.43
C ASP A 389 13.37 4.54 -27.93
N LEU A 390 13.17 5.80 -28.29
CA LEU A 390 13.26 6.28 -29.67
C LEU A 390 14.69 6.11 -30.23
N PRO A 391 14.82 6.00 -31.58
CA PRO A 391 16.11 5.74 -32.24
C PRO A 391 17.10 6.91 -32.12
N LEU A 392 17.87 6.91 -31.04
CA LEU A 392 18.96 7.88 -30.76
C LEU A 392 20.32 7.26 -31.04
N THR A 393 21.27 8.07 -31.47
CA THR A 393 22.69 7.65 -31.50
C THR A 393 23.19 7.45 -30.06
N PRO A 394 24.23 6.61 -29.83
CA PRO A 394 24.80 6.41 -28.50
C PRO A 394 25.22 7.69 -27.82
N ALA A 395 25.84 8.62 -28.56
CA ALA A 395 26.22 9.92 -28.01
C ALA A 395 25.02 10.79 -27.62
N ALA A 396 23.98 10.83 -28.46
CA ALA A 396 22.76 11.58 -28.14
C ALA A 396 22.04 10.98 -26.92
N ARG A 397 22.00 9.66 -26.78
CA ARG A 397 21.44 8.94 -25.65
C ARG A 397 22.20 9.24 -24.35
N MET A 398 23.53 9.23 -24.41
CA MET A 398 24.37 9.60 -23.29
C MET A 398 24.11 11.07 -22.86
N LEU A 399 24.04 12.00 -23.82
CA LEU A 399 23.79 13.42 -23.54
C LEU A 399 22.39 13.64 -22.96
N THR A 400 21.34 13.05 -23.55
CA THR A 400 19.96 13.21 -23.07
C THR A 400 19.74 12.56 -21.73
N GLY A 401 20.20 11.32 -21.52
CA GLY A 401 20.14 10.62 -20.24
C GLY A 401 20.96 11.31 -19.15
N GLY A 402 22.17 11.80 -19.52
CA GLY A 402 23.03 12.55 -18.62
C GLY A 402 22.45 13.91 -18.23
N ALA A 403 21.88 14.64 -19.19
CA ALA A 403 21.21 15.92 -18.93
C ALA A 403 20.00 15.75 -18.01
N MET A 404 19.15 14.72 -18.25
CA MET A 404 18.01 14.41 -17.40
C MET A 404 18.44 14.06 -15.98
N ALA A 405 19.39 13.16 -15.82
CA ALA A 405 19.92 12.78 -14.51
C ALA A 405 20.61 13.97 -13.82
N GLY A 406 21.39 14.78 -14.55
CA GLY A 406 22.05 15.96 -14.04
C GLY A 406 21.09 17.04 -13.56
N LEU A 407 20.02 17.32 -14.30
CA LEU A 407 18.98 18.29 -13.90
C LEU A 407 18.25 17.86 -12.65
N LEU A 408 17.84 16.59 -12.57
CA LEU A 408 17.17 16.03 -11.41
C LEU A 408 18.08 16.06 -10.17
N PHE A 409 19.34 15.68 -10.35
CA PHE A 409 20.35 15.74 -9.30
C PHE A 409 20.57 17.18 -8.82
N ALA A 410 20.74 18.15 -9.74
CA ALA A 410 20.96 19.56 -9.40
C ALA A 410 19.76 20.17 -8.67
N ALA A 411 18.52 19.86 -9.09
CA ALA A 411 17.31 20.31 -8.42
C ALA A 411 17.24 19.78 -6.99
N GLY A 412 17.41 18.47 -6.80
CA GLY A 412 17.38 17.83 -5.48
C GLY A 412 18.56 18.25 -4.59
N TRP A 413 19.74 18.53 -5.17
CA TRP A 413 20.89 19.03 -4.43
C TRP A 413 20.67 20.45 -3.87
N ARG A 414 20.09 21.35 -4.68
CA ARG A 414 19.88 22.74 -4.30
C ARG A 414 18.75 22.94 -3.30
N VAL A 415 17.68 22.19 -3.43
CA VAL A 415 16.43 22.40 -2.66
C VAL A 415 16.08 21.15 -1.87
N ALA A 416 16.16 21.26 -0.53
CA ALA A 416 15.87 20.15 0.37
C ALA A 416 14.44 19.62 0.21
N ALA A 417 13.45 20.47 -0.11
CA ALA A 417 12.07 20.05 -0.30
C ALA A 417 11.85 19.13 -1.52
N VAL A 418 12.78 19.12 -2.48
CA VAL A 418 12.77 18.20 -3.63
C VAL A 418 13.95 17.23 -3.61
N ALA A 419 14.58 17.01 -2.46
CA ALA A 419 15.68 16.06 -2.28
C ALA A 419 15.43 14.67 -2.90
N PRO A 420 14.19 14.10 -2.91
CA PRO A 420 13.90 12.85 -3.60
C PRO A 420 14.26 12.83 -5.10
N ALA A 421 14.37 14.01 -5.74
CA ALA A 421 14.83 14.10 -7.12
C ALA A 421 16.28 13.61 -7.31
N THR A 422 17.13 13.59 -6.27
CA THR A 422 18.46 12.99 -6.34
C THR A 422 18.42 11.47 -6.51
N ALA A 423 17.50 10.79 -5.84
CA ALA A 423 17.29 9.36 -6.04
C ALA A 423 16.66 9.10 -7.43
N LEU A 424 15.74 9.98 -7.86
CA LEU A 424 15.14 9.92 -9.19
C LEU A 424 16.19 10.11 -10.30
N ALA A 425 17.25 10.89 -10.06
CA ALA A 425 18.38 10.99 -10.99
C ALA A 425 19.08 9.63 -11.22
N GLY A 426 19.21 8.83 -10.16
CA GLY A 426 19.72 7.46 -10.29
C GLY A 426 18.80 6.56 -11.12
N VAL A 427 17.50 6.70 -10.93
CA VAL A 427 16.49 5.97 -11.75
C VAL A 427 16.56 6.42 -13.20
N ALA A 428 16.71 7.72 -13.48
CA ALA A 428 16.83 8.25 -14.83
C ALA A 428 18.09 7.73 -15.53
N ALA A 429 19.23 7.67 -14.83
CA ALA A 429 20.47 7.10 -15.36
C ALA A 429 20.32 5.61 -15.65
N ALA A 430 19.70 4.85 -14.74
CA ALA A 430 19.41 3.43 -14.93
C ALA A 430 18.44 3.21 -16.12
N GLY A 431 17.44 4.07 -16.29
CA GLY A 431 16.51 4.05 -17.42
C GLY A 431 17.18 4.31 -18.76
N ALA A 432 18.10 5.27 -18.83
CA ALA A 432 18.89 5.53 -20.03
C ALA A 432 19.75 4.31 -20.41
N LEU A 433 20.32 3.63 -19.43
CA LEU A 433 21.08 2.38 -19.64
C LEU A 433 20.17 1.23 -20.06
N TRP A 434 18.99 1.13 -19.50
CA TRP A 434 18.00 0.09 -19.86
C TRP A 434 17.57 0.19 -21.32
N ASN A 435 17.24 1.39 -21.79
CA ASN A 435 16.82 1.64 -23.17
C ASN A 435 18.00 1.77 -24.15
N TRP A 436 19.24 1.49 -23.71
CA TRP A 436 20.40 1.50 -24.61
C TRP A 436 20.25 0.43 -25.69
N ARG A 437 20.54 0.81 -26.94
CA ARG A 437 20.47 -0.14 -28.06
C ARG A 437 21.41 -1.31 -27.84
N VAL A 438 20.95 -2.50 -28.19
CA VAL A 438 21.76 -3.70 -28.28
C VAL A 438 21.98 -4.04 -29.75
N VAL A 439 23.21 -4.38 -30.09
CA VAL A 439 23.54 -4.91 -31.41
C VAL A 439 23.26 -6.41 -31.37
N ALA A 440 22.26 -6.85 -32.13
CA ALA A 440 22.15 -8.25 -32.45
C ALA A 440 23.42 -8.60 -33.25
N LEU A 441 24.30 -9.41 -32.67
CA LEU A 441 25.37 -10.02 -33.45
C LEU A 441 24.66 -10.77 -34.59
N ALA A 442 24.93 -10.36 -35.84
CA ALA A 442 24.40 -11.02 -37.00
C ALA A 442 24.68 -12.50 -36.81
N MET A 443 23.63 -13.31 -36.75
CA MET A 443 23.78 -14.74 -36.82
C MET A 443 24.30 -15.02 -38.25
N GLU A 444 25.58 -15.15 -38.39
CA GLU A 444 26.10 -15.95 -39.47
C GLU A 444 25.42 -17.32 -39.36
N GLU A 445 24.92 -17.84 -40.47
CA GLU A 445 24.06 -19.00 -40.67
C GLU A 445 24.03 -20.04 -39.53
N PRO A 446 22.88 -20.68 -39.27
CA PRO A 446 22.74 -21.63 -38.17
C PRO A 446 23.68 -22.79 -38.37
N GLN A 447 24.93 -22.65 -37.98
CA GLN A 447 25.81 -23.79 -37.73
C GLN A 447 25.11 -24.58 -36.63
N THR A 448 24.77 -25.82 -36.97
CA THR A 448 24.19 -26.82 -36.06
C THR A 448 24.80 -26.69 -34.67
N LEU A 449 24.02 -26.11 -33.75
CA LEU A 449 24.42 -25.93 -32.37
C LEU A 449 24.74 -27.29 -31.77
N ALA A 450 26.00 -27.54 -31.51
CA ALA A 450 26.40 -28.60 -30.60
C ALA A 450 25.69 -28.42 -29.26
N PRO A 451 25.21 -29.50 -28.59
CA PRO A 451 24.53 -29.39 -27.29
C PRO A 451 25.49 -28.74 -26.29
N GLY A 452 25.21 -27.49 -25.90
CA GLY A 452 26.03 -26.70 -25.00
C GLY A 452 26.56 -25.36 -25.54
N GLY A 453 26.28 -25.02 -26.82
CA GLY A 453 26.65 -23.72 -27.37
C GLY A 453 25.89 -22.58 -26.73
N VAL A 454 26.61 -21.73 -26.03
CA VAL A 454 26.07 -20.48 -25.41
C VAL A 454 25.72 -19.56 -26.58
N GLY A 455 24.41 -19.38 -26.84
CA GLY A 455 23.95 -18.38 -27.79
C GLY A 455 24.49 -17.01 -27.37
N SER A 456 25.13 -16.28 -28.32
CA SER A 456 25.68 -14.97 -28.06
C SER A 456 24.57 -14.00 -27.67
N HIS A 457 24.59 -13.55 -26.43
CA HIS A 457 23.62 -12.56 -25.92
C HIS A 457 23.91 -11.22 -26.62
N PRO A 458 22.87 -10.49 -27.11
CA PRO A 458 23.05 -9.21 -27.76
C PRO A 458 23.71 -8.21 -26.80
N MET A 459 24.80 -7.58 -27.21
CA MET A 459 25.60 -6.66 -26.41
C MET A 459 25.18 -5.19 -26.64
N PRO A 460 25.32 -4.32 -25.65
CA PRO A 460 25.09 -2.88 -25.80
C PRO A 460 25.98 -2.28 -26.88
N GLU A 461 25.43 -1.42 -27.74
CA GLU A 461 26.16 -0.66 -28.73
C GLU A 461 27.21 0.25 -28.07
N ASN A 462 28.44 0.26 -28.58
CA ASN A 462 29.56 1.00 -27.99
C ASN A 462 29.76 0.71 -26.48
N LEU A 463 30.10 -0.52 -26.18
CA LEU A 463 30.20 -1.04 -24.78
C LEU A 463 31.07 -0.14 -23.87
N THR A 464 32.15 0.46 -24.38
CA THR A 464 33.04 1.36 -23.63
C THR A 464 32.33 2.63 -23.20
N VAL A 465 31.54 3.24 -24.08
CA VAL A 465 30.73 4.44 -23.79
C VAL A 465 29.60 4.08 -22.81
N TYR A 466 28.97 2.93 -23.02
CA TYR A 466 27.93 2.40 -22.12
C TYR A 466 28.43 2.22 -20.69
N LEU A 467 29.55 1.50 -20.52
CA LEU A 467 30.15 1.27 -19.21
C LEU A 467 30.71 2.56 -18.60
N GLY A 468 31.32 3.43 -19.41
CA GLY A 468 31.78 4.76 -18.96
C GLY A 468 30.64 5.59 -18.41
N PHE A 469 29.50 5.67 -19.11
CA PHE A 469 28.32 6.37 -18.63
C PHE A 469 27.78 5.76 -17.33
N ALA A 470 27.69 4.42 -17.25
CA ALA A 470 27.21 3.73 -16.07
C ALA A 470 28.07 4.04 -14.82
N ILE A 471 29.40 3.97 -14.96
CA ILE A 471 30.33 4.22 -13.87
C ILE A 471 30.26 5.70 -13.43
N VAL A 472 30.35 6.63 -14.39
CA VAL A 472 30.37 8.06 -14.11
C VAL A 472 29.04 8.49 -13.47
N ALA A 473 27.90 8.14 -14.07
CA ALA A 473 26.59 8.50 -13.52
C ALA A 473 26.35 7.86 -12.13
N GLY A 474 26.65 6.57 -11.98
CA GLY A 474 26.49 5.86 -10.72
C GLY A 474 27.32 6.45 -9.59
N LEU A 475 28.60 6.70 -9.83
CA LEU A 475 29.51 7.22 -8.82
C LEU A 475 29.32 8.72 -8.55
N ALA A 476 29.08 9.55 -9.59
CA ALA A 476 28.89 10.98 -9.41
C ALA A 476 27.62 11.29 -8.57
N ILE A 477 26.50 10.64 -8.88
CA ILE A 477 25.26 10.78 -8.11
C ILE A 477 25.45 10.30 -6.67
N ALA A 478 26.07 9.13 -6.48
CA ALA A 478 26.32 8.58 -5.16
C ALA A 478 27.24 9.46 -4.31
N ALA A 479 28.38 9.86 -4.86
CA ALA A 479 29.36 10.72 -4.17
C ALA A 479 28.77 12.10 -3.86
N GLY A 480 28.05 12.69 -4.80
CA GLY A 480 27.39 13.96 -4.62
C GLY A 480 26.32 13.90 -3.53
N ALA A 481 25.45 12.90 -3.57
CA ALA A 481 24.41 12.70 -2.54
C ALA A 481 25.03 12.49 -1.15
N LEU A 482 26.07 11.67 -1.05
CA LEU A 482 26.80 11.44 0.21
C LEU A 482 27.44 12.74 0.73
N ARG A 483 28.11 13.51 -0.14
CA ARG A 483 28.68 14.80 0.23
C ARG A 483 27.62 15.76 0.78
N ARG A 484 26.44 15.81 0.15
CA ARG A 484 25.33 16.66 0.60
C ARG A 484 24.78 16.22 1.96
N LEU A 485 24.68 14.91 2.19
CA LEU A 485 24.25 14.32 3.47
C LEU A 485 25.24 14.66 4.61
N LEU A 486 26.53 14.69 4.31
CA LEU A 486 27.60 14.93 5.28
C LEU A 486 27.98 16.42 5.44
N ALA A 487 27.35 17.35 4.71
CA ALA A 487 27.72 18.78 4.68
C ALA A 487 27.38 19.59 5.95
N GLY A 488 27.22 18.97 7.11
CA GLY A 488 27.13 19.62 8.43
C GLY A 488 25.85 20.41 8.75
N ARG A 489 24.92 20.59 7.80
CA ARG A 489 23.61 21.26 8.05
C ARG A 489 22.59 20.24 8.54
N GLU A 490 21.78 20.61 9.52
CA GLU A 490 20.61 19.82 9.90
C GLU A 490 19.63 19.76 8.73
N LEU A 491 19.45 18.55 8.19
CA LEU A 491 18.53 18.29 7.11
C LEU A 491 17.23 17.68 7.66
N PRO A 492 16.07 18.03 7.09
CA PRO A 492 14.84 17.29 7.37
C PRO A 492 15.03 15.81 7.09
N LEU A 493 14.43 14.94 7.91
CA LEU A 493 14.62 13.48 7.83
C LEU A 493 14.34 12.90 6.44
N PHE A 494 13.31 13.41 5.75
CA PHE A 494 12.98 12.95 4.39
C PHE A 494 14.07 13.30 3.37
N ALA A 495 14.69 14.48 3.51
CA ALA A 495 15.76 14.91 2.62
C ALA A 495 17.04 14.11 2.89
N ALA A 496 17.40 13.95 4.16
CA ALA A 496 18.52 13.12 4.56
C ALA A 496 18.35 11.66 4.11
N ALA A 497 17.15 11.10 4.25
CA ALA A 497 16.82 9.75 3.76
C ALA A 497 16.92 9.66 2.23
N SER A 498 16.50 10.68 1.50
CA SER A 498 16.61 10.73 0.04
C SER A 498 18.05 10.75 -0.45
N TYR A 499 18.90 11.56 0.17
CA TYR A 499 20.34 11.58 -0.15
C TYR A 499 21.02 10.26 0.23
N ALA A 500 20.66 9.68 1.36
CA ALA A 500 21.15 8.38 1.78
C ALA A 500 20.76 7.27 0.79
N ALA A 501 19.50 7.27 0.32
CA ALA A 501 19.01 6.34 -0.70
C ALA A 501 19.73 6.55 -2.03
N ALA A 502 19.89 7.79 -2.51
CA ALA A 502 20.62 8.08 -3.73
C ALA A 502 22.10 7.63 -3.65
N ALA A 503 22.75 7.84 -2.51
CA ALA A 503 24.16 7.44 -2.31
C ALA A 503 24.37 5.93 -2.35
N THR A 504 23.39 5.14 -1.88
CA THR A 504 23.52 3.69 -1.74
C THR A 504 22.88 2.91 -2.88
N LEU A 505 21.64 3.28 -3.28
CA LEU A 505 20.87 2.53 -4.25
C LEU A 505 21.25 2.83 -5.70
N THR A 506 21.76 4.05 -6.01
CA THR A 506 22.11 4.39 -7.40
C THR A 506 23.20 3.49 -7.97
N PRO A 507 24.38 3.30 -7.34
CA PRO A 507 25.41 2.44 -7.92
C PRO A 507 24.97 0.98 -8.03
N LEU A 508 24.18 0.50 -7.07
CA LEU A 508 23.65 -0.86 -7.08
C LEU A 508 22.60 -1.06 -8.18
N GLY A 509 21.70 -0.10 -8.35
CA GLY A 509 20.67 -0.13 -9.39
C GLY A 509 21.27 -0.04 -10.80
N VAL A 510 22.24 0.85 -11.00
CA VAL A 510 22.99 0.96 -12.27
C VAL A 510 23.71 -0.36 -12.57
N MET A 511 24.43 -0.93 -11.61
CA MET A 511 25.12 -2.21 -11.77
C MET A 511 24.14 -3.34 -12.13
N THR A 512 22.96 -3.37 -11.50
CA THR A 512 21.92 -4.36 -11.79
C THR A 512 21.43 -4.24 -13.23
N VAL A 513 21.17 -3.02 -13.72
CA VAL A 513 20.75 -2.79 -15.11
C VAL A 513 21.83 -3.20 -16.10
N VAL A 514 23.09 -2.87 -15.82
CA VAL A 514 24.22 -3.26 -16.65
C VAL A 514 24.37 -4.78 -16.72
N TRP A 515 24.24 -5.47 -15.58
CA TRP A 515 24.24 -6.94 -15.53
C TRP A 515 23.09 -7.54 -16.35
N MET A 516 21.87 -7.01 -16.20
CA MET A 516 20.71 -7.48 -16.98
C MET A 516 20.94 -7.34 -18.49
N LYS A 517 21.55 -6.22 -18.92
CA LYS A 517 21.80 -5.92 -20.34
C LYS A 517 22.97 -6.73 -20.92
N ILE A 518 24.01 -7.00 -20.16
CA ILE A 518 25.22 -7.70 -20.64
C ILE A 518 25.11 -9.22 -20.41
N ALA A 519 24.64 -9.65 -19.24
CA ALA A 519 24.61 -11.06 -18.88
C ALA A 519 23.24 -11.72 -19.08
N GLY A 520 22.17 -10.98 -19.45
CA GLY A 520 20.85 -11.55 -19.70
C GLY A 520 20.28 -12.36 -18.54
N PHE A 521 20.47 -11.91 -17.30
CA PHE A 521 20.11 -12.61 -16.07
C PHE A 521 20.90 -13.92 -15.79
N ALA A 522 21.93 -14.23 -16.58
CA ALA A 522 22.77 -15.39 -16.32
C ALA A 522 23.74 -15.16 -15.16
N VAL A 523 24.21 -16.25 -14.57
CA VAL A 523 25.28 -16.22 -13.57
C VAL A 523 26.52 -15.57 -14.17
N SER A 524 27.11 -14.61 -13.43
CA SER A 524 28.27 -13.84 -13.90
C SER A 524 29.23 -13.53 -12.77
N ILE A 525 30.32 -14.27 -12.72
CA ILE A 525 31.37 -14.08 -11.70
C ILE A 525 32.00 -12.67 -11.77
N PRO A 526 32.26 -12.05 -12.94
CA PRO A 526 32.78 -10.67 -12.98
C PRO A 526 31.89 -9.66 -12.26
N PHE A 527 30.57 -9.72 -12.46
CA PHE A 527 29.64 -8.84 -11.76
C PHE A 527 29.57 -9.14 -10.25
N ALA A 528 29.69 -10.39 -9.84
CA ALA A 528 29.78 -10.77 -8.45
C ALA A 528 31.04 -10.19 -7.77
N ILE A 529 32.17 -10.17 -8.46
CA ILE A 529 33.42 -9.55 -7.98
C ILE A 529 33.24 -8.03 -7.83
N VAL A 530 32.62 -7.35 -8.81
CA VAL A 530 32.34 -5.91 -8.71
C VAL A 530 31.42 -5.61 -7.55
N ALA A 531 30.38 -6.40 -7.32
CA ALA A 531 29.47 -6.29 -6.18
C ALA A 531 30.22 -6.49 -4.85
N ALA A 532 31.11 -7.49 -4.76
CA ALA A 532 31.94 -7.72 -3.59
C ALA A 532 32.92 -6.54 -3.33
N ALA A 533 33.52 -5.98 -4.39
CA ALA A 533 34.35 -4.78 -4.28
C ALA A 533 33.56 -3.57 -3.75
N LEU A 534 32.35 -3.34 -4.25
CA LEU A 534 31.44 -2.30 -3.73
C LEU A 534 31.07 -2.55 -2.26
N ALA A 535 30.82 -3.80 -1.88
CA ALA A 535 30.55 -4.17 -0.49
C ALA A 535 31.75 -3.87 0.41
N LEU A 536 32.98 -4.25 0.01
CA LEU A 536 34.19 -3.99 0.76
C LEU A 536 34.48 -2.47 0.89
N ALA A 537 34.30 -1.71 -0.21
CA ALA A 537 34.40 -0.25 -0.20
C ALA A 537 33.38 0.37 0.78
N GLY A 538 32.14 -0.15 0.79
CA GLY A 538 31.10 0.28 1.70
C GLY A 538 31.42 -0.04 3.17
N VAL A 539 32.02 -1.20 3.46
CA VAL A 539 32.53 -1.56 4.83
C VAL A 539 33.60 -0.59 5.26
N ALA A 540 34.61 -0.33 4.40
CA ALA A 540 35.70 0.61 4.70
C ALA A 540 35.15 2.03 4.94
N LEU A 541 34.21 2.49 4.12
CA LEU A 541 33.54 3.79 4.27
C LEU A 541 32.73 3.85 5.57
N THR A 542 31.97 2.81 5.90
CA THR A 542 31.21 2.72 7.16
C THR A 542 32.14 2.82 8.37
N ALA A 543 33.28 2.12 8.32
CA ALA A 543 34.29 2.15 9.40
C ALA A 543 34.88 3.57 9.56
N ARG A 544 35.25 4.22 8.46
CA ARG A 544 35.77 5.62 8.45
C ARG A 544 34.75 6.62 9.01
N LEU A 545 33.50 6.51 8.60
CA LEU A 545 32.45 7.42 9.09
C LEU A 545 32.17 7.21 10.58
N ARG A 546 32.23 5.99 11.09
CA ARG A 546 32.09 5.71 12.53
C ARG A 546 33.21 6.27 13.38
N ALA A 547 34.41 6.34 12.85
CA ALA A 547 35.58 6.92 13.52
C ALA A 547 35.65 8.45 13.41
N GLY A 548 34.79 9.08 12.60
CA GLY A 548 34.81 10.53 12.38
C GLY A 548 34.29 11.32 13.59
N PRO A 549 34.73 12.58 13.73
CA PRO A 549 34.40 13.44 14.88
C PRO A 549 32.89 13.82 14.93
N GLU A 550 32.21 13.81 13.80
CA GLU A 550 30.76 14.14 13.69
C GLU A 550 29.84 12.91 13.79
N SER A 551 30.38 11.77 14.23
CA SER A 551 29.64 10.49 14.31
C SER A 551 28.36 10.54 15.17
N ALA A 552 28.26 11.53 16.08
CA ALA A 552 27.08 11.74 16.93
C ALA A 552 25.93 12.49 16.23
N SER A 553 26.18 13.18 15.09
CA SER A 553 25.13 13.93 14.40
C SER A 553 24.07 13.02 13.79
N PRO A 554 22.78 13.44 13.74
CA PRO A 554 21.69 12.63 13.17
C PRO A 554 21.93 12.24 11.72
N ASN A 555 22.41 13.18 10.89
CA ASN A 555 22.69 12.96 9.47
C ASN A 555 23.83 11.96 9.28
N TRP A 556 24.86 12.06 10.10
CA TRP A 556 26.00 11.14 10.06
C TRP A 556 25.62 9.71 10.44
N ARG A 557 24.82 9.56 11.52
CA ARG A 557 24.30 8.24 11.90
C ARG A 557 23.41 7.64 10.81
N LEU A 558 22.61 8.48 10.12
CA LEU A 558 21.82 8.03 8.98
C LEU A 558 22.70 7.58 7.81
N ALA A 559 23.78 8.34 7.52
CA ALA A 559 24.74 7.98 6.46
C ALA A 559 25.41 6.63 6.75
N VAL A 560 25.89 6.43 7.97
CA VAL A 560 26.49 5.16 8.43
C VAL A 560 25.49 4.01 8.26
N GLY A 561 24.24 4.21 8.71
CA GLY A 561 23.19 3.21 8.60
C GLY A 561 22.81 2.88 7.15
N ALA A 562 22.73 3.87 6.29
CA ALA A 562 22.42 3.70 4.88
C ALA A 562 23.52 2.95 4.14
N ILE A 563 24.79 3.35 4.34
CA ILE A 563 25.92 2.67 3.70
C ILE A 563 26.04 1.22 4.20
N ALA A 564 25.86 0.98 5.50
CA ALA A 564 25.85 -0.37 6.04
C ALA A 564 24.71 -1.23 5.45
N SER A 565 23.53 -0.65 5.21
CA SER A 565 22.44 -1.32 4.51
C SER A 565 22.77 -1.55 3.03
N GLY A 566 23.45 -0.60 2.39
CA GLY A 566 23.98 -0.71 1.03
C GLY A 566 24.99 -1.85 0.88
N VAL A 567 25.84 -2.08 1.89
CA VAL A 567 26.75 -3.24 1.95
C VAL A 567 25.97 -4.56 1.92
N VAL A 568 24.91 -4.67 2.73
CA VAL A 568 24.05 -5.87 2.73
C VAL A 568 23.40 -6.06 1.37
N ALA A 569 22.92 -4.99 0.73
CA ALA A 569 22.34 -5.04 -0.62
C ALA A 569 23.38 -5.42 -1.68
N ALA A 570 24.63 -4.90 -1.58
CA ALA A 570 25.72 -5.27 -2.49
C ALA A 570 26.10 -6.75 -2.35
N VAL A 571 26.15 -7.28 -1.13
CA VAL A 571 26.37 -8.71 -0.88
C VAL A 571 25.24 -9.53 -1.46
N ALA A 572 23.97 -9.12 -1.26
CA ALA A 572 22.82 -9.81 -1.81
C ALA A 572 22.85 -9.83 -3.36
N LEU A 573 23.21 -8.71 -4.01
CA LEU A 573 23.39 -8.65 -5.46
C LEU A 573 24.55 -9.53 -5.93
N GLY A 574 25.69 -9.51 -5.22
CA GLY A 574 26.84 -10.38 -5.53
C GLY A 574 26.46 -11.86 -5.49
N LEU A 575 25.68 -12.26 -4.49
CA LEU A 575 25.12 -13.61 -4.41
C LEU A 575 24.13 -13.91 -5.56
N THR A 576 23.32 -12.91 -5.96
CA THR A 576 22.41 -13.04 -7.12
C THR A 576 23.18 -13.27 -8.41
N PHE A 577 24.32 -12.61 -8.57
CA PHE A 577 25.17 -12.74 -9.78
C PHE A 577 26.00 -14.03 -9.80
N ALA A 578 26.32 -14.59 -8.62
CA ALA A 578 27.18 -15.76 -8.48
C ALA A 578 26.43 -17.09 -8.38
N LEU A 579 25.16 -17.09 -7.97
CA LEU A 579 24.45 -18.31 -7.57
C LEU A 579 23.22 -18.57 -8.42
N ASP A 580 22.98 -19.84 -8.69
CA ASP A 580 21.77 -20.30 -9.36
C ASP A 580 20.51 -20.21 -8.46
N LYS A 581 19.35 -20.31 -9.11
CA LYS A 581 18.00 -20.08 -8.55
C LYS A 581 17.74 -20.71 -7.17
N GLY A 582 18.19 -21.94 -6.93
CA GLY A 582 17.95 -22.66 -5.68
C GLY A 582 18.78 -22.17 -4.49
N MET A 583 20.08 -21.99 -4.71
CA MET A 583 21.03 -21.58 -3.68
C MET A 583 20.82 -20.13 -3.23
N LEU A 584 20.21 -19.31 -4.07
CA LEU A 584 19.97 -17.87 -3.78
C LEU A 584 19.07 -17.66 -2.56
N THR A 585 18.04 -18.50 -2.36
CA THR A 585 17.14 -18.40 -1.17
C THR A 585 17.92 -18.66 0.13
N VAL A 586 18.77 -19.69 0.11
CA VAL A 586 19.64 -20.04 1.25
C VAL A 586 20.63 -18.91 1.53
N ALA A 587 21.29 -18.39 0.49
CA ALA A 587 22.25 -17.31 0.58
C ALA A 587 21.65 -16.03 1.16
N PHE A 588 20.48 -15.62 0.69
CA PHE A 588 19.77 -14.45 1.21
C PHE A 588 19.33 -14.63 2.67
N ALA A 589 18.87 -15.82 3.04
CA ALA A 589 18.49 -16.10 4.42
C ALA A 589 19.68 -16.04 5.36
N LEU A 590 20.83 -16.57 4.94
CA LEU A 590 22.09 -16.48 5.69
C LEU A 590 22.60 -15.02 5.75
N ALA A 591 22.50 -14.27 4.64
CA ALA A 591 22.84 -12.85 4.62
C ALA A 591 21.93 -12.05 5.58
N ALA A 592 20.64 -12.36 5.65
CA ALA A 592 19.70 -11.75 6.60
C ALA A 592 20.07 -12.07 8.05
N ALA A 593 20.46 -13.31 8.37
CA ALA A 593 20.93 -13.71 9.69
C ALA A 593 22.25 -13.00 10.05
N GLY A 594 23.19 -12.92 9.10
CA GLY A 594 24.44 -12.17 9.24
C GLY A 594 24.21 -10.68 9.49
N ALA A 595 23.32 -10.06 8.72
CA ALA A 595 22.94 -8.66 8.92
C ALA A 595 22.26 -8.42 10.28
N ALA A 596 21.42 -9.36 10.74
CA ALA A 596 20.80 -9.31 12.06
C ALA A 596 21.83 -9.42 13.18
N TRP A 597 22.86 -10.27 13.01
CA TRP A 597 23.97 -10.40 13.95
C TRP A 597 24.79 -9.10 14.02
N VAL A 598 25.13 -8.51 12.86
CA VAL A 598 25.82 -7.22 12.80
C VAL A 598 24.97 -6.11 13.43
N ALA A 599 23.68 -6.06 13.14
CA ALA A 599 22.74 -5.10 13.72
C ALA A 599 22.71 -5.17 15.25
N ALA A 600 22.75 -6.40 15.79
CA ALA A 600 22.77 -6.65 17.24
C ALA A 600 24.11 -6.27 17.87
N ARG A 601 25.25 -6.40 17.15
CA ARG A 601 26.58 -6.08 17.69
C ARG A 601 26.92 -4.59 17.57
N LEU A 602 26.52 -3.94 16.50
CA LEU A 602 26.91 -2.56 16.18
C LEU A 602 25.83 -1.53 16.53
N GLU A 603 24.67 -1.96 17.03
CA GLU A 603 23.52 -1.11 17.38
C GLU A 603 23.06 -0.20 16.22
N LEU A 604 23.12 -0.71 15.00
CA LEU A 604 22.71 0.02 13.80
C LEU A 604 21.25 -0.27 13.46
N PRO A 605 20.30 0.63 13.77
CA PRO A 605 18.87 0.38 13.53
C PRO A 605 18.53 0.24 12.04
N ALA A 606 19.31 0.85 11.14
CA ALA A 606 19.11 0.75 9.69
C ALA A 606 19.27 -0.70 9.18
N LEU A 607 20.19 -1.49 9.74
CA LEU A 607 20.38 -2.90 9.35
C LEU A 607 19.17 -3.76 9.65
N ARG A 608 18.36 -3.42 10.65
CA ARG A 608 17.10 -4.13 10.91
C ARG A 608 16.16 -4.05 9.70
N TYR A 609 16.04 -2.86 9.09
CA TYR A 609 15.23 -2.68 7.87
C TYR A 609 15.83 -3.44 6.68
N ALA A 610 17.15 -3.55 6.58
CA ALA A 610 17.82 -4.37 5.56
C ALA A 610 17.46 -5.86 5.71
N VAL A 611 17.44 -6.38 6.94
CA VAL A 611 16.97 -7.75 7.24
C VAL A 611 15.51 -7.93 6.80
N GLY A 612 14.64 -6.94 7.09
CA GLY A 612 13.25 -6.94 6.66
C GLY A 612 13.11 -6.95 5.14
N ALA A 613 13.89 -6.14 4.44
CA ALA A 613 13.91 -6.07 2.99
C ALA A 613 14.35 -7.40 2.35
N LEU A 614 15.43 -8.03 2.86
CA LEU A 614 15.84 -9.37 2.44
C LEU A 614 14.74 -10.40 2.67
N GLY A 615 14.07 -10.35 3.82
CA GLY A 615 12.95 -11.24 4.14
C GLY A 615 11.79 -11.10 3.15
N LEU A 616 11.42 -9.86 2.79
CA LEU A 616 10.37 -9.59 1.80
C LEU A 616 10.80 -10.03 0.40
N LEU A 617 12.08 -9.85 0.04
CA LEU A 617 12.61 -10.29 -1.25
C LEU A 617 12.56 -11.81 -1.38
N ILE A 618 12.92 -12.53 -0.32
CA ILE A 618 12.82 -13.99 -0.28
C ILE A 618 11.37 -14.45 -0.39
N LEU A 619 10.45 -13.79 0.31
CA LEU A 619 9.03 -14.09 0.24
C LEU A 619 8.47 -13.86 -1.16
N GLY A 620 8.83 -12.73 -1.81
CA GLY A 620 8.46 -12.43 -3.19
C GLY A 620 8.99 -13.47 -4.17
N ARG A 621 10.27 -13.87 -4.02
CA ARG A 621 10.88 -14.93 -4.83
C ARG A 621 10.16 -16.27 -4.65
N LEU A 622 9.86 -16.63 -3.40
CA LEU A 622 9.15 -17.88 -3.09
C LEU A 622 7.74 -17.91 -3.68
N ALA A 623 7.03 -16.77 -3.63
CA ALA A 623 5.70 -16.64 -4.24
C ALA A 623 5.75 -16.74 -5.77
N TRP A 624 6.84 -16.24 -6.40
CA TRP A 624 7.01 -16.33 -7.84
C TRP A 624 7.40 -17.74 -8.30
N ASN A 625 8.34 -18.38 -7.62
CA ASN A 625 8.80 -19.73 -7.95
C ASN A 625 9.26 -20.47 -6.68
N PRO A 626 8.45 -21.39 -6.15
CA PRO A 626 8.78 -22.16 -4.98
C PRO A 626 9.83 -23.26 -5.26
N ALA A 627 10.11 -23.62 -6.53
CA ALA A 627 11.07 -24.65 -6.86
C ALA A 627 12.50 -24.23 -6.46
N ILE A 628 13.16 -25.11 -5.70
CA ILE A 628 14.53 -24.89 -5.19
C ILE A 628 15.57 -25.56 -6.06
N ALA A 629 15.24 -26.73 -6.63
CA ALA A 629 16.09 -27.49 -7.50
C ALA A 629 15.34 -27.90 -8.78
N ALA A 630 16.07 -28.26 -9.83
CA ALA A 630 15.48 -28.80 -11.04
C ALA A 630 14.81 -30.16 -10.76
N HIS A 631 13.80 -30.49 -11.56
CA HIS A 631 13.14 -31.80 -11.48
C HIS A 631 14.18 -32.91 -11.65
N GLY A 632 14.20 -33.87 -10.73
CA GLY A 632 15.17 -34.96 -10.72
C GLY A 632 16.49 -34.74 -9.95
N ALA A 633 16.81 -33.46 -9.61
CA ALA A 633 18.02 -33.16 -8.81
C ALA A 633 17.78 -33.19 -7.29
N MET A 634 16.52 -33.40 -6.85
CA MET A 634 16.17 -33.32 -5.43
C MET A 634 16.62 -34.52 -4.59
N GLY A 635 16.98 -35.63 -5.20
CA GLY A 635 17.21 -36.92 -4.54
C GLY A 635 15.90 -37.65 -4.20
N THR A 636 15.99 -38.95 -3.87
CA THR A 636 14.82 -39.76 -3.48
C THR A 636 14.74 -40.06 -1.98
N THR A 637 15.75 -39.65 -1.22
CA THR A 637 15.81 -39.93 0.23
C THR A 637 14.91 -38.97 1.00
N PRO A 638 13.95 -39.45 1.80
CA PRO A 638 13.14 -38.59 2.66
C PRO A 638 14.01 -37.86 3.69
N VAL A 639 13.69 -36.62 4.02
CA VAL A 639 14.29 -35.74 5.01
C VAL A 639 15.70 -35.24 4.63
N PHE A 640 16.60 -36.12 4.13
CA PHE A 640 17.96 -35.73 3.75
C PHE A 640 18.07 -35.49 2.24
N ASN A 641 17.44 -34.39 1.79
CA ASN A 641 17.35 -33.98 0.41
C ASN A 641 17.54 -32.45 0.27
N TRP A 642 17.41 -31.92 -0.96
CA TRP A 642 17.54 -30.49 -1.20
C TRP A 642 16.47 -29.62 -0.52
N LEU A 643 15.31 -30.17 -0.12
CA LEU A 643 14.27 -29.44 0.59
C LEU A 643 14.74 -29.02 1.98
N LEU A 644 15.49 -29.88 2.67
CA LEU A 644 16.08 -29.56 3.97
C LEU A 644 17.01 -28.35 3.88
N TRP A 645 17.84 -28.28 2.84
CA TRP A 645 18.74 -27.14 2.63
C TRP A 645 17.96 -25.90 2.19
N GLY A 646 17.05 -26.03 1.25
CA GLY A 646 16.34 -24.90 0.65
C GLY A 646 15.28 -24.27 1.53
N TYR A 647 14.65 -25.01 2.43
CA TYR A 647 13.62 -24.53 3.34
C TYR A 647 14.05 -24.58 4.81
N GLY A 648 14.81 -25.60 5.21
CA GLY A 648 15.25 -25.76 6.60
C GLY A 648 16.30 -24.73 7.01
N VAL A 649 17.32 -24.49 6.17
CA VAL A 649 18.32 -23.45 6.46
C VAL A 649 17.72 -22.06 6.56
N PRO A 650 16.85 -21.60 5.64
CA PRO A 650 16.12 -20.34 5.80
C PRO A 650 15.25 -20.26 7.06
N ALA A 651 14.56 -21.36 7.43
CA ALA A 651 13.79 -21.41 8.66
C ALA A 651 14.65 -21.13 9.89
N LEU A 652 15.81 -21.81 9.99
CA LEU A 652 16.78 -21.62 11.07
C LEU A 652 17.42 -20.23 11.03
N ALA A 653 17.77 -19.72 9.86
CA ALA A 653 18.37 -18.41 9.69
C ALA A 653 17.43 -17.29 10.16
N PHE A 654 16.14 -17.35 9.79
CA PHE A 654 15.16 -16.36 10.24
C PHE A 654 14.80 -16.54 11.72
N TRP A 655 14.80 -17.75 12.24
CA TRP A 655 14.64 -17.97 13.67
C TRP A 655 15.82 -17.35 14.45
N ALA A 656 17.07 -17.57 13.99
CA ALA A 656 18.25 -16.94 14.57
C ALA A 656 18.19 -15.41 14.46
N ALA A 657 17.83 -14.87 13.29
CA ALA A 657 17.66 -13.43 13.08
C ALA A 657 16.61 -12.85 14.05
N SER A 658 15.46 -13.51 14.22
CA SER A 658 14.41 -13.04 15.13
C SER A 658 14.88 -13.02 16.58
N THR A 659 15.61 -14.04 17.03
CA THR A 659 16.15 -14.12 18.40
C THR A 659 17.22 -13.07 18.67
N LEU A 660 18.10 -12.81 17.70
CA LEU A 660 19.13 -11.77 17.78
C LEU A 660 18.52 -10.37 17.85
N LEU A 661 17.56 -10.08 16.97
CA LEU A 661 16.90 -8.79 16.93
C LEU A 661 16.00 -8.56 18.15
N ALA A 662 15.36 -9.58 18.69
CA ALA A 662 14.49 -9.51 19.87
C ALA A 662 15.24 -9.17 21.16
N ARG A 663 16.57 -9.38 21.23
CA ARG A 663 17.40 -9.05 22.41
C ARG A 663 17.41 -7.55 22.70
N HIS A 664 17.35 -6.71 21.66
CA HIS A 664 17.37 -5.25 21.79
C HIS A 664 15.97 -4.63 21.78
N ARG A 665 15.13 -5.04 20.84
CA ARG A 665 13.77 -4.50 20.69
C ARG A 665 12.90 -5.49 19.92
N ARG A 666 11.69 -5.72 20.40
CA ARG A 666 10.63 -6.39 19.63
C ARG A 666 9.87 -5.37 18.81
N ASP A 667 9.98 -5.47 17.51
CA ASP A 667 9.34 -4.59 16.54
C ASP A 667 8.72 -5.40 15.39
N ARG A 668 8.19 -4.70 14.40
CA ARG A 668 7.58 -5.32 13.20
C ARG A 668 8.56 -6.19 12.42
N ILE A 669 9.86 -5.83 12.41
CA ILE A 669 10.89 -6.60 11.69
C ILE A 669 11.16 -7.92 12.41
N THR A 670 11.23 -7.91 13.74
CA THR A 670 11.32 -9.15 14.54
C THR A 670 10.13 -10.07 14.25
N GLY A 671 8.90 -9.52 14.23
CA GLY A 671 7.69 -10.26 13.88
C GLY A 671 7.70 -10.81 12.45
N LEU A 672 8.25 -10.07 11.49
CA LEU A 672 8.44 -10.54 10.12
C LEU A 672 9.40 -11.74 10.06
N CYS A 673 10.55 -11.67 10.75
CA CYS A 673 11.49 -12.79 10.83
C CYS A 673 10.86 -14.02 11.50
N GLU A 674 10.09 -13.86 12.59
CA GLU A 674 9.34 -14.95 13.23
C GLU A 674 8.31 -15.56 12.25
N SER A 675 7.59 -14.72 11.50
CA SER A 675 6.63 -15.19 10.50
C SER A 675 7.31 -15.98 9.37
N LEU A 676 8.44 -15.50 8.86
CA LEU A 676 9.23 -16.20 7.84
C LEU A 676 9.77 -17.54 8.35
N ALA A 677 10.27 -17.58 9.57
CA ALA A 677 10.73 -18.83 10.19
C ALA A 677 9.59 -19.87 10.27
N ILE A 678 8.38 -19.45 10.64
CA ILE A 678 7.19 -20.31 10.69
C ILE A 678 6.80 -20.77 9.28
N ILE A 679 6.77 -19.86 8.30
CA ILE A 679 6.41 -20.17 6.90
C ILE A 679 7.39 -21.18 6.32
N PHE A 680 8.70 -20.95 6.43
CA PHE A 680 9.71 -21.87 5.91
C PHE A 680 9.68 -23.22 6.60
N SER A 681 9.45 -23.30 7.92
CA SER A 681 9.27 -24.55 8.64
C SER A 681 8.03 -25.31 8.17
N ALA A 682 6.94 -24.61 7.92
CA ALA A 682 5.70 -25.23 7.43
C ALA A 682 5.84 -25.74 5.98
N LEU A 683 6.51 -24.96 5.12
CA LEU A 683 6.78 -25.36 3.74
C LEU A 683 7.74 -26.55 3.68
N LEU A 684 8.74 -26.59 4.55
CA LEU A 684 9.60 -27.76 4.67
C LEU A 684 8.79 -29.02 4.96
N VAL A 685 7.95 -28.99 5.99
CA VAL A 685 7.11 -30.15 6.36
C VAL A 685 6.13 -30.50 5.24
N LEU A 686 5.51 -29.52 4.61
CA LEU A 686 4.58 -29.71 3.50
C LEU A 686 5.27 -30.40 2.32
N PHE A 687 6.42 -29.89 1.88
CA PHE A 687 7.12 -30.45 0.73
C PHE A 687 7.81 -31.77 1.05
N GLU A 688 8.25 -32.01 2.27
CA GLU A 688 8.77 -33.33 2.68
C GLU A 688 7.71 -34.42 2.67
N ILE A 689 6.48 -34.10 3.15
CA ILE A 689 5.36 -35.05 3.06
C ILE A 689 5.07 -35.36 1.60
N ARG A 690 5.00 -34.37 0.74
CA ARG A 690 4.75 -34.55 -0.68
C ARG A 690 5.88 -35.31 -1.39
N HIS A 691 7.13 -34.97 -1.09
CA HIS A 691 8.32 -35.65 -1.63
C HIS A 691 8.31 -37.15 -1.26
N ALA A 692 8.05 -37.45 0.01
CA ALA A 692 8.01 -38.83 0.50
C ALA A 692 6.90 -39.69 -0.14
N LEU A 693 5.73 -39.08 -0.40
CA LEU A 693 4.58 -39.79 -0.97
C LEU A 693 4.62 -39.90 -2.51
N ASN A 694 5.24 -38.93 -3.18
CA ASN A 694 5.26 -38.80 -4.64
C ASN A 694 6.59 -39.24 -5.27
N GLY A 695 7.34 -40.11 -4.59
CA GLY A 695 8.57 -40.70 -5.17
C GLY A 695 9.68 -39.72 -5.49
N GLY A 696 9.77 -38.63 -4.71
CA GLY A 696 10.80 -37.59 -4.84
C GLY A 696 10.38 -36.34 -5.60
N ASP A 697 9.15 -36.23 -6.08
CA ASP A 697 8.61 -35.01 -6.71
C ASP A 697 7.56 -34.31 -5.81
N PRO A 698 7.95 -33.24 -5.09
CA PRO A 698 7.04 -32.50 -4.22
C PRO A 698 6.04 -31.60 -4.98
N PHE A 699 6.22 -31.40 -6.30
CA PHE A 699 5.40 -30.50 -7.13
C PHE A 699 4.38 -31.23 -8.00
N ARG A 700 4.26 -32.54 -7.87
CA ARG A 700 3.27 -33.34 -8.59
C ARG A 700 1.85 -32.78 -8.35
N VAL A 701 1.07 -32.61 -9.42
CA VAL A 701 -0.26 -31.97 -9.35
C VAL A 701 -1.32 -32.86 -8.67
N ALA A 702 -1.24 -34.18 -8.83
CA ALA A 702 -2.17 -35.12 -8.22
C ALA A 702 -1.90 -35.27 -6.73
N SER A 703 -2.93 -35.16 -5.91
CA SER A 703 -2.86 -35.48 -4.48
C SER A 703 -3.95 -36.50 -4.16
N ASP A 704 -3.67 -37.41 -3.23
CA ASP A 704 -4.60 -38.43 -2.75
C ASP A 704 -5.14 -38.11 -1.34
N HIS A 705 -6.06 -38.94 -0.84
CA HIS A 705 -6.63 -38.79 0.49
C HIS A 705 -5.58 -38.89 1.61
N LEU A 706 -4.55 -39.76 1.46
CA LEU A 706 -3.48 -39.95 2.41
C LEU A 706 -2.61 -38.69 2.54
N GLU A 707 -2.17 -38.12 1.39
CA GLU A 707 -1.39 -36.88 1.32
C GLU A 707 -2.17 -35.74 1.98
N THR A 708 -3.42 -35.55 1.55
CA THR A 708 -4.29 -34.47 2.08
C THR A 708 -4.51 -34.60 3.58
N GLY A 709 -4.70 -35.80 4.10
CA GLY A 709 -4.86 -36.05 5.53
C GLY A 709 -3.62 -35.76 6.36
N LEU A 710 -2.43 -36.11 5.84
CA LEU A 710 -1.15 -35.80 6.48
C LEU A 710 -0.87 -34.30 6.47
N LEU A 711 -1.17 -33.61 5.35
CA LEU A 711 -1.06 -32.15 5.26
C LEU A 711 -2.03 -31.44 6.23
N ALA A 712 -3.27 -31.92 6.35
CA ALA A 712 -4.24 -31.42 7.32
C ALA A 712 -3.75 -31.63 8.77
N SER A 713 -3.21 -32.81 9.05
CA SER A 713 -2.65 -33.17 10.37
C SER A 713 -1.46 -32.29 10.74
N SER A 714 -0.52 -32.10 9.82
CA SER A 714 0.64 -31.21 10.03
C SER A 714 0.20 -29.76 10.29
N SER A 715 -0.76 -29.25 9.55
CA SER A 715 -1.33 -27.92 9.76
C SER A 715 -2.01 -27.77 11.12
N LEU A 716 -2.75 -28.81 11.60
CA LEU A 716 -3.32 -28.81 12.95
C LEU A 716 -2.24 -28.84 14.04
N LEU A 717 -1.13 -29.58 13.82
CA LEU A 717 -0.01 -29.62 14.76
C LEU A 717 0.71 -28.25 14.83
N PHE A 718 0.92 -27.58 13.70
CA PHE A 718 1.42 -26.20 13.69
C PHE A 718 0.47 -25.25 14.45
N SER A 719 -0.85 -25.34 14.22
CA SER A 719 -1.84 -24.55 14.96
C SER A 719 -1.77 -24.82 16.47
N LEU A 720 -1.55 -26.08 16.89
CA LEU A 720 -1.39 -26.47 18.29
C LEU A 720 -0.11 -25.88 18.89
N ALA A 721 1.03 -26.07 18.22
CA ALA A 721 2.33 -25.58 18.69
C ALA A 721 2.33 -24.06 18.84
N LEU A 722 1.83 -23.34 17.83
CA LEU A 722 1.73 -21.88 17.84
C LEU A 722 0.73 -21.36 18.89
N SER A 723 -0.38 -22.06 19.12
CA SER A 723 -1.30 -21.75 20.23
C SER A 723 -0.62 -21.88 21.60
N ARG A 724 0.23 -22.88 21.79
CA ARG A 724 1.01 -23.05 23.02
C ARG A 724 2.07 -21.97 23.17
N MET A 725 2.75 -21.60 22.07
CA MET A 725 3.72 -20.51 22.08
C MET A 725 3.04 -19.17 22.40
N ASN A 726 1.86 -18.89 21.83
CA ASN A 726 1.07 -17.70 22.11
C ASN A 726 0.64 -17.61 23.59
N ARG A 727 0.43 -18.75 24.26
CA ARG A 727 0.16 -18.77 25.72
C ARG A 727 1.35 -18.40 26.56
N ARG A 728 2.56 -18.76 26.12
CA ARG A 728 3.81 -18.42 26.83
C ARG A 728 4.26 -17.00 26.56
N ARG A 729 3.95 -16.50 25.35
CA ARG A 729 4.35 -15.17 24.88
C ARG A 729 3.13 -14.61 24.10
N SER A 730 2.35 -13.75 24.70
CA SER A 730 1.16 -13.14 24.06
C SER A 730 1.57 -12.27 22.86
N ASP A 731 1.96 -12.89 21.77
CA ASP A 731 2.45 -12.26 20.55
C ASP A 731 1.40 -12.38 19.43
N PRO A 732 1.07 -11.28 18.72
CA PRO A 732 0.11 -11.30 17.62
C PRO A 732 0.52 -12.24 16.48
N VAL A 733 1.83 -12.44 16.22
CA VAL A 733 2.34 -13.35 15.18
C VAL A 733 1.88 -14.77 15.43
N TYR A 734 2.10 -15.32 16.65
CA TYR A 734 1.69 -16.69 16.96
C TYR A 734 0.19 -16.88 16.97
N ARG A 735 -0.57 -15.85 17.41
CA ARG A 735 -2.04 -15.89 17.39
C ARG A 735 -2.58 -15.96 15.97
N VAL A 736 -2.11 -15.07 15.09
CA VAL A 736 -2.54 -15.01 13.69
C VAL A 736 -2.10 -16.26 12.94
N ALA A 737 -0.85 -16.68 13.07
CA ALA A 737 -0.35 -17.89 12.43
C ALA A 737 -1.12 -19.15 12.88
N SER A 738 -1.42 -19.29 14.19
CA SER A 738 -2.25 -20.41 14.68
C SER A 738 -3.65 -20.43 14.07
N LEU A 739 -4.28 -19.27 13.84
CA LEU A 739 -5.56 -19.16 13.16
C LEU A 739 -5.45 -19.50 11.68
N ALA A 740 -4.41 -19.03 11.00
CA ALA A 740 -4.16 -19.30 9.60
C ALA A 740 -3.97 -20.81 9.34
N PHE A 741 -3.14 -21.49 10.13
CA PHE A 741 -2.95 -22.94 10.00
C PHE A 741 -4.22 -23.73 10.33
N MET A 742 -5.04 -23.27 11.28
CA MET A 742 -6.33 -23.89 11.53
C MET A 742 -7.29 -23.71 10.33
N ALA A 743 -7.30 -22.53 9.70
CA ALA A 743 -8.11 -22.27 8.51
C ALA A 743 -7.65 -23.13 7.32
N VAL A 744 -6.33 -23.23 7.09
CA VAL A 744 -5.76 -24.09 6.04
C VAL A 744 -6.14 -25.54 6.27
N SER A 745 -5.97 -26.06 7.48
CA SER A 745 -6.36 -27.43 7.79
C SER A 745 -7.86 -27.67 7.62
N THR A 746 -8.71 -26.71 8.04
CA THR A 746 -10.16 -26.82 7.85
C THR A 746 -10.50 -26.84 6.35
N GLY A 747 -9.84 -26.02 5.54
CA GLY A 747 -9.98 -26.03 4.08
C GLY A 747 -9.59 -27.37 3.45
N LEU A 748 -8.43 -27.94 3.84
CA LEU A 748 -7.96 -29.26 3.38
C LEU A 748 -8.92 -30.38 3.79
N ILE A 749 -9.49 -30.31 4.98
CA ILE A 749 -10.44 -31.32 5.46
C ILE A 749 -11.77 -31.17 4.71
N VAL A 750 -12.36 -29.99 4.69
CA VAL A 750 -13.71 -29.79 4.14
C VAL A 750 -13.69 -29.92 2.62
N MET A 751 -12.79 -29.21 1.94
CA MET A 751 -12.74 -29.27 0.47
C MET A 751 -11.95 -30.47 -0.04
N GLY A 752 -10.82 -30.82 0.62
CA GLY A 752 -10.00 -31.96 0.23
C GLY A 752 -10.68 -33.28 0.60
N LEU A 753 -10.62 -33.67 1.88
CA LEU A 753 -11.03 -35.02 2.34
C LEU A 753 -12.53 -35.31 2.21
N PHE A 754 -13.41 -34.32 2.36
CA PHE A 754 -14.84 -34.58 2.24
C PHE A 754 -15.38 -34.46 0.81
N VAL A 755 -14.69 -33.71 -0.09
CA VAL A 755 -15.20 -33.44 -1.45
C VAL A 755 -14.23 -33.95 -2.51
N LEU A 756 -13.04 -33.36 -2.65
CA LEU A 756 -12.18 -33.54 -3.83
C LEU A 756 -11.45 -34.89 -3.90
N VAL A 757 -10.89 -35.36 -2.78
CA VAL A 757 -10.12 -36.61 -2.71
C VAL A 757 -10.76 -37.64 -1.78
N ASN A 758 -12.08 -37.59 -1.64
CA ASN A 758 -12.80 -38.59 -0.88
C ASN A 758 -12.83 -39.93 -1.64
N PRO A 759 -12.32 -41.03 -1.07
CA PRO A 759 -12.31 -42.33 -1.75
C PRO A 759 -13.69 -42.84 -2.22
N LEU A 760 -14.78 -42.37 -1.61
CA LEU A 760 -16.13 -42.68 -2.06
C LEU A 760 -16.46 -42.13 -3.45
N PHE A 761 -15.96 -40.94 -3.77
CA PHE A 761 -16.24 -40.22 -5.02
C PHE A 761 -15.18 -40.48 -6.07
N THR A 762 -13.89 -40.55 -5.66
CA THR A 762 -12.76 -40.72 -6.57
C THR A 762 -12.54 -42.17 -6.98
N GLY A 763 -12.99 -43.13 -6.17
CA GLY A 763 -12.73 -44.55 -6.37
C GLY A 763 -11.24 -44.90 -6.16
N GLU A 764 -10.48 -44.08 -5.49
CA GLU A 764 -9.07 -44.33 -5.15
C GLU A 764 -8.90 -45.60 -4.32
N VAL A 765 -7.82 -46.33 -4.56
CA VAL A 765 -7.47 -47.52 -3.82
C VAL A 765 -6.99 -47.17 -2.42
N VAL A 766 -7.69 -47.67 -1.41
CA VAL A 766 -7.28 -47.59 -0.01
C VAL A 766 -6.18 -48.62 0.25
N ILE A 767 -4.95 -48.11 0.44
CA ILE A 767 -3.73 -48.92 0.65
C ILE A 767 -3.74 -49.52 2.04
N GLY A 768 -3.38 -50.79 2.20
CA GLY A 768 -3.28 -51.50 3.47
C GLY A 768 -4.36 -52.50 3.72
N GLY A 769 -4.38 -53.10 4.92
CA GLY A 769 -5.35 -54.17 5.35
C GLY A 769 -6.74 -53.62 5.64
N ALA A 770 -7.59 -54.50 6.12
CA ALA A 770 -8.96 -54.12 6.51
C ALA A 770 -9.03 -53.18 7.71
N LEU A 771 -8.15 -53.35 8.71
CA LEU A 771 -8.11 -52.54 9.92
C LEU A 771 -7.03 -51.45 9.86
N PHE A 772 -5.82 -51.81 9.43
CA PHE A 772 -4.68 -50.88 9.32
C PHE A 772 -4.47 -50.48 7.87
N ASN A 773 -4.95 -49.30 7.52
CA ASN A 773 -4.97 -48.79 6.15
C ASN A 773 -4.75 -47.26 6.09
N SER A 774 -4.70 -46.70 4.89
CA SER A 774 -4.46 -45.28 4.63
C SER A 774 -5.54 -44.32 5.18
N LEU A 775 -6.75 -44.87 5.55
CA LEU A 775 -7.80 -44.05 6.17
C LEU A 775 -7.44 -43.62 7.59
N ILE A 776 -6.58 -44.36 8.31
CA ILE A 776 -6.15 -43.99 9.66
C ILE A 776 -5.37 -42.67 9.62
N PRO A 777 -4.26 -42.56 8.86
CA PRO A 777 -3.55 -41.28 8.77
C PRO A 777 -4.34 -40.19 8.07
N ALA A 778 -5.28 -40.55 7.17
CA ALA A 778 -6.07 -39.57 6.43
C ALA A 778 -7.20 -38.94 7.26
N TYR A 779 -7.92 -39.74 8.05
CA TYR A 779 -9.12 -39.24 8.75
C TYR A 779 -9.00 -39.36 10.27
N LEU A 780 -8.51 -40.50 10.83
CA LEU A 780 -8.48 -40.72 12.27
C LEU A 780 -7.43 -39.83 12.97
N ILE A 781 -6.20 -39.74 12.42
CA ILE A 781 -5.16 -38.94 13.03
C ILE A 781 -5.56 -37.45 13.09
N PRO A 782 -6.01 -36.80 12.02
CA PRO A 782 -6.45 -35.40 12.11
C PRO A 782 -7.67 -35.23 13.00
N ALA A 783 -8.58 -36.24 13.11
CA ALA A 783 -9.70 -36.23 14.07
C ALA A 783 -9.21 -36.15 15.51
N LEU A 784 -8.25 -37.02 15.89
CA LEU A 784 -7.65 -37.03 17.22
C LEU A 784 -6.89 -35.78 17.56
N ILE A 785 -6.15 -35.21 16.58
CA ILE A 785 -5.43 -33.94 16.74
C ILE A 785 -6.43 -32.80 16.93
N ALA A 786 -7.49 -32.71 16.12
CA ALA A 786 -8.54 -31.70 16.25
C ALA A 786 -9.28 -31.79 17.59
N GLY A 787 -9.63 -32.99 18.01
CA GLY A 787 -10.25 -33.24 19.32
C GLY A 787 -9.36 -32.85 20.49
N SER A 788 -8.06 -33.22 20.45
CA SER A 788 -7.06 -32.82 21.45
C SER A 788 -6.80 -31.30 21.44
N LEU A 789 -6.77 -30.67 20.27
CA LEU A 789 -6.61 -29.24 20.11
C LEU A 789 -7.78 -28.47 20.77
N ALA A 790 -9.00 -28.90 20.53
CA ALA A 790 -10.20 -28.34 21.17
C ALA A 790 -10.20 -28.53 22.68
N ALA A 791 -9.81 -29.71 23.16
CA ALA A 791 -9.77 -30.03 24.60
C ALA A 791 -8.70 -29.22 25.36
N LEU A 792 -7.48 -29.12 24.80
CA LEU A 792 -6.35 -28.43 25.41
C LEU A 792 -6.51 -26.91 25.43
N ASN A 793 -7.19 -26.34 24.46
CA ASN A 793 -7.30 -24.88 24.33
C ASN A 793 -8.66 -24.31 24.77
N ARG A 794 -9.58 -25.11 25.29
CA ARG A 794 -10.94 -24.69 25.66
C ARG A 794 -11.00 -23.53 26.66
N ALA A 795 -10.02 -23.40 27.52
CA ALA A 795 -9.95 -22.34 28.52
C ALA A 795 -9.47 -21.01 27.94
N CYS A 796 -8.73 -21.05 26.81
CA CYS A 796 -8.04 -19.90 26.23
C CYS A 796 -8.66 -19.41 24.92
N TRP A 797 -9.41 -20.27 24.24
CA TRP A 797 -10.03 -19.92 22.97
C TRP A 797 -11.45 -19.41 23.13
N PRO A 798 -11.94 -18.55 22.21
CA PRO A 798 -13.36 -18.20 22.16
C PRO A 798 -14.20 -19.47 21.89
N ARG A 799 -15.40 -19.49 22.47
CA ARG A 799 -16.30 -20.66 22.42
C ARG A 799 -16.56 -21.19 21.03
N TRP A 800 -16.74 -20.29 20.04
CA TRP A 800 -16.98 -20.68 18.66
C TRP A 800 -15.83 -21.47 18.04
N ARG A 801 -14.57 -21.08 18.31
CA ARG A 801 -13.37 -21.74 17.79
C ARG A 801 -13.21 -23.13 18.38
N THR A 802 -13.40 -23.27 19.69
CA THR A 802 -13.35 -24.56 20.37
C THR A 802 -14.43 -25.49 19.85
N LEU A 803 -15.66 -24.99 19.68
CA LEU A 803 -16.78 -25.75 19.14
C LEU A 803 -16.54 -26.20 17.70
N ALA A 804 -16.12 -25.28 16.82
CA ALA A 804 -15.83 -25.58 15.42
C ALA A 804 -14.76 -26.65 15.28
N THR A 805 -13.66 -26.56 16.07
CA THR A 805 -12.58 -27.57 16.04
C THR A 805 -13.04 -28.91 16.57
N ALA A 806 -13.90 -28.94 17.62
CA ALA A 806 -14.47 -30.18 18.17
C ALA A 806 -15.43 -30.84 17.19
N VAL A 807 -16.28 -30.08 16.52
CA VAL A 807 -17.20 -30.56 15.48
C VAL A 807 -16.42 -31.11 14.30
N LEU A 808 -15.36 -30.43 13.84
CA LEU A 808 -14.49 -30.90 12.77
C LEU A 808 -13.84 -32.25 13.11
N GLY A 809 -13.33 -32.38 14.35
CA GLY A 809 -12.75 -33.64 14.83
C GLY A 809 -13.78 -34.77 14.90
N LEU A 810 -14.99 -34.50 15.37
CA LEU A 810 -16.09 -35.48 15.43
C LEU A 810 -16.56 -35.89 14.03
N ALA A 811 -16.65 -34.93 13.09
CA ALA A 811 -17.00 -35.21 11.69
C ALA A 811 -15.96 -36.11 11.00
N LEU A 812 -14.66 -35.83 11.20
CA LEU A 812 -13.58 -36.68 10.68
C LEU A 812 -13.60 -38.08 11.29
N PHE A 813 -13.84 -38.20 12.61
CA PHE A 813 -13.94 -39.47 13.28
C PHE A 813 -15.11 -40.30 12.72
N THR A 814 -16.26 -39.67 12.54
CA THR A 814 -17.44 -40.29 11.94
C THR A 814 -17.19 -40.75 10.51
N ALA A 815 -16.55 -39.88 9.70
CA ALA A 815 -16.17 -40.21 8.32
C ALA A 815 -15.22 -41.43 8.29
N TRP A 816 -14.21 -41.45 9.18
CA TRP A 816 -13.29 -42.57 9.30
C TRP A 816 -14.06 -43.88 9.62
N VAL A 817 -14.99 -43.87 10.58
CA VAL A 817 -15.79 -45.08 10.95
C VAL A 817 -16.61 -45.56 9.75
N MET A 818 -17.28 -44.62 9.04
CA MET A 818 -18.10 -45.00 7.87
C MET A 818 -17.24 -45.56 6.73
N LEU A 819 -16.10 -44.92 6.43
CA LEU A 819 -15.18 -45.41 5.40
C LEU A 819 -14.52 -46.76 5.79
N ALA A 820 -14.21 -46.98 7.08
CA ALA A 820 -13.63 -48.20 7.59
C ALA A 820 -14.62 -49.39 7.48
N ILE A 821 -15.91 -49.17 7.79
CA ILE A 821 -16.98 -50.17 7.58
C ILE A 821 -17.03 -50.52 6.07
N ARG A 822 -17.09 -49.51 5.20
CA ARG A 822 -17.16 -49.76 3.77
C ARG A 822 -15.93 -50.52 3.26
N ARG A 823 -14.72 -50.16 3.75
CA ARG A 823 -13.47 -50.84 3.44
C ARG A 823 -13.49 -52.32 3.82
N TYR A 824 -14.11 -52.65 4.96
CA TYR A 824 -14.23 -53.99 5.43
C TYR A 824 -15.13 -54.85 4.51
N PHE A 825 -16.27 -54.31 4.07
CA PHE A 825 -17.24 -55.05 3.24
C PHE A 825 -16.92 -55.05 1.75
N GLN A 826 -16.41 -53.93 1.21
CA GLN A 826 -16.24 -53.77 -0.22
C GLN A 826 -14.80 -53.92 -0.74
N GLY A 827 -13.83 -54.09 0.16
CA GLY A 827 -12.44 -54.25 -0.21
C GLY A 827 -11.74 -52.88 -0.51
N PRO A 828 -10.63 -52.86 -1.26
CA PRO A 828 -9.75 -51.70 -1.35
C PRO A 828 -10.30 -50.52 -2.15
N VAL A 829 -11.28 -50.72 -3.00
CA VAL A 829 -11.88 -49.64 -3.84
C VAL A 829 -13.23 -49.27 -3.24
N LEU A 830 -13.28 -48.06 -2.68
CA LEU A 830 -14.48 -47.50 -2.08
C LEU A 830 -15.20 -46.63 -3.11
N SER A 831 -16.32 -47.12 -3.68
CA SER A 831 -17.09 -46.30 -4.63
C SER A 831 -18.53 -46.18 -4.17
N ILE A 832 -19.08 -44.97 -4.23
CA ILE A 832 -20.50 -44.72 -3.92
C ILE A 832 -21.43 -45.47 -4.87
N TRP A 833 -20.96 -45.79 -6.05
CA TRP A 833 -21.71 -46.49 -7.11
C TRP A 833 -21.84 -48.03 -6.87
N ARG A 834 -21.14 -48.58 -5.89
CA ARG A 834 -21.29 -49.98 -5.51
C ARG A 834 -22.39 -50.10 -4.50
N ASN A 835 -23.33 -51.01 -4.75
CA ASN A 835 -24.43 -51.30 -3.81
C ASN A 835 -23.87 -51.85 -2.50
N ALA A 836 -24.33 -51.30 -1.38
CA ALA A 836 -24.02 -51.82 -0.05
C ALA A 836 -24.93 -53.05 0.26
N GLY A 837 -24.32 -54.09 0.81
CA GLY A 837 -25.06 -55.24 1.30
C GLY A 837 -25.83 -54.91 2.59
N GLU A 838 -26.82 -55.76 2.93
CA GLU A 838 -27.64 -55.57 4.14
C GLU A 838 -26.84 -55.52 5.42
N ALA A 839 -25.82 -56.37 5.56
CA ALA A 839 -24.92 -56.35 6.72
C ALA A 839 -24.12 -55.06 6.84
N GLU A 840 -23.68 -54.47 5.68
CA GLU A 840 -23.00 -53.19 5.64
C GLU A 840 -23.92 -52.06 6.11
N TRP A 841 -25.19 -52.04 5.65
CA TRP A 841 -26.19 -51.07 6.08
C TRP A 841 -26.46 -51.15 7.59
N TRP A 842 -26.55 -52.33 8.17
CA TRP A 842 -26.77 -52.52 9.64
C TRP A 842 -25.56 -52.05 10.45
N CYS A 843 -24.33 -52.27 9.94
CA CYS A 843 -23.11 -51.79 10.59
C CYS A 843 -23.07 -50.26 10.66
N TYR A 844 -23.55 -49.52 9.65
CA TYR A 844 -23.64 -48.06 9.69
C TYR A 844 -24.60 -47.58 10.78
N THR A 845 -25.75 -48.24 10.93
CA THR A 845 -26.71 -47.90 11.97
C THR A 845 -26.15 -48.17 13.36
N ALA A 846 -25.52 -49.36 13.54
CA ALA A 846 -24.86 -49.71 14.79
C ALA A 846 -23.73 -48.70 15.15
N ALA A 847 -22.92 -48.28 14.18
CA ALA A 847 -21.85 -47.33 14.39
C ALA A 847 -22.38 -45.94 14.82
N LEU A 848 -23.42 -45.43 14.16
CA LEU A 848 -24.06 -44.18 14.55
C LEU A 848 -24.63 -44.25 15.97
N LEU A 849 -25.26 -45.39 16.33
CA LEU A 849 -25.79 -45.62 17.66
C LEU A 849 -24.68 -45.67 18.72
N VAL A 850 -23.59 -46.41 18.45
CA VAL A 850 -22.44 -46.53 19.36
C VAL A 850 -21.77 -45.15 19.58
N ILE A 851 -21.58 -44.34 18.51
CA ILE A 851 -21.06 -43.00 18.63
C ILE A 851 -22.01 -42.12 19.46
N GLY A 852 -23.30 -42.14 19.16
CA GLY A 852 -24.32 -41.38 19.88
C GLY A 852 -24.41 -41.74 21.37
N VAL A 853 -24.51 -43.03 21.69
CA VAL A 853 -24.55 -43.51 23.08
C VAL A 853 -23.25 -43.25 23.83
N GLY A 854 -22.11 -43.46 23.16
CA GLY A 854 -20.80 -43.15 23.73
C GLY A 854 -20.62 -41.66 24.08
N LEU A 855 -21.06 -40.75 23.19
CA LEU A 855 -21.08 -39.33 23.47
C LEU A 855 -22.03 -38.95 24.61
N LEU A 856 -23.21 -39.62 24.69
CA LEU A 856 -24.16 -39.40 25.76
C LEU A 856 -23.59 -39.85 27.10
N ALA A 857 -23.06 -41.08 27.18
CA ALA A 857 -22.43 -41.65 28.36
C ALA A 857 -21.26 -40.79 28.86
N TRP A 858 -20.36 -40.40 27.95
CA TRP A 858 -19.25 -39.47 28.26
C TRP A 858 -19.75 -38.11 28.73
N GLY A 859 -20.82 -37.58 28.11
CA GLY A 859 -21.45 -36.31 28.48
C GLY A 859 -22.12 -36.35 29.84
N LEU A 860 -22.67 -37.50 30.25
CA LEU A 860 -23.28 -37.76 31.58
C LEU A 860 -22.18 -37.93 32.63
N LEU A 861 -21.16 -38.78 32.38
CA LEU A 861 -20.07 -39.03 33.32
C LEU A 861 -19.23 -37.79 33.61
N ARG A 862 -19.00 -36.98 32.61
CA ARG A 862 -18.18 -35.76 32.72
C ARG A 862 -19.00 -34.48 32.89
N GLN A 863 -20.31 -34.55 33.05
CA GLN A 863 -21.25 -33.41 33.20
C GLN A 863 -21.11 -32.35 32.08
N ARG A 864 -20.88 -32.80 30.81
CA ARG A 864 -20.64 -31.99 29.66
C ARG A 864 -21.88 -31.76 28.80
N ARG A 865 -22.54 -30.60 28.92
CA ARG A 865 -23.76 -30.27 28.14
C ARG A 865 -23.53 -30.39 26.61
N LEU A 866 -22.38 -29.96 26.08
CA LEU A 866 -22.06 -30.02 24.64
C LEU A 866 -21.96 -31.48 24.14
N ALA A 867 -21.38 -32.40 24.89
CA ALA A 867 -21.31 -33.83 24.51
C ALA A 867 -22.68 -34.46 24.48
N ARG A 868 -23.56 -34.14 25.43
CA ARG A 868 -24.95 -34.59 25.44
C ARG A 868 -25.75 -34.04 24.26
N LEU A 869 -25.57 -32.74 23.91
CA LEU A 869 -26.20 -32.17 22.73
C LEU A 869 -25.66 -32.78 21.43
N ALA A 870 -24.34 -33.05 21.36
CA ALA A 870 -23.74 -33.71 20.21
C ALA A 870 -24.18 -35.17 19.99
N SER A 871 -24.60 -35.86 21.04
CA SER A 871 -25.12 -37.24 20.91
C SER A 871 -26.49 -37.32 20.22
N ALA A 872 -27.32 -36.26 20.37
CA ALA A 872 -28.70 -36.29 19.87
C ALA A 872 -28.78 -36.48 18.33
N PRO A 873 -28.03 -35.73 17.47
CA PRO A 873 -28.11 -35.93 16.02
C PRO A 873 -27.69 -37.37 15.60
N PHE A 874 -26.71 -37.97 16.29
CA PHE A 874 -26.29 -39.34 15.97
C PHE A 874 -27.36 -40.39 16.33
N ILE A 875 -27.98 -40.29 17.52
CA ILE A 875 -29.05 -41.17 17.94
C ILE A 875 -30.27 -41.00 17.04
N VAL A 876 -30.65 -39.74 16.74
CA VAL A 876 -31.77 -39.47 15.83
C VAL A 876 -31.48 -40.00 14.42
N ALA A 877 -30.26 -39.78 13.88
CA ALA A 877 -29.87 -40.29 12.58
C ALA A 877 -29.87 -41.81 12.53
N ALA A 878 -29.39 -42.49 13.58
CA ALA A 878 -29.43 -43.96 13.68
C ALA A 878 -30.86 -44.50 13.71
N VAL A 879 -31.74 -43.89 14.50
CA VAL A 879 -33.13 -44.25 14.60
C VAL A 879 -33.87 -44.00 13.30
N LEU A 880 -33.73 -42.78 12.70
CA LEU A 880 -34.35 -42.48 11.42
C LEU A 880 -33.86 -43.42 10.31
N LYS A 881 -32.54 -43.69 10.26
CA LYS A 881 -31.97 -44.63 9.27
C LYS A 881 -32.52 -46.04 9.44
N ALA A 882 -32.56 -46.54 10.69
CA ALA A 882 -33.08 -47.87 10.98
C ALA A 882 -34.53 -48.01 10.49
N PHE A 883 -35.40 -47.07 10.76
CA PHE A 883 -36.80 -47.14 10.40
C PHE A 883 -37.09 -46.79 8.93
N LEU A 884 -36.37 -45.85 8.33
CA LEU A 884 -36.62 -45.40 6.93
C LEU A 884 -35.94 -46.28 5.88
N PHE A 885 -34.77 -46.83 6.20
CA PHE A 885 -33.91 -47.53 5.23
C PHE A 885 -33.78 -49.03 5.58
N ASP A 886 -33.43 -49.40 6.84
CA ASP A 886 -33.15 -50.78 7.18
C ASP A 886 -34.44 -51.60 7.26
N MET A 887 -35.59 -50.98 7.55
CA MET A 887 -36.91 -51.59 7.57
C MET A 887 -37.78 -51.27 6.34
N ALA A 888 -37.18 -50.69 5.27
CA ALA A 888 -37.89 -50.30 4.05
C ALA A 888 -38.46 -51.51 3.29
N ASN A 889 -37.84 -52.70 3.45
CA ASN A 889 -38.24 -53.95 2.81
C ASN A 889 -39.32 -54.74 3.58
N LEU A 890 -39.83 -54.19 4.71
CA LEU A 890 -40.93 -54.77 5.43
C LEU A 890 -42.28 -54.44 4.77
N ASP A 891 -43.08 -55.48 4.45
CA ASP A 891 -44.38 -55.29 3.81
C ASP A 891 -45.53 -55.27 4.82
N GLY A 892 -46.60 -54.52 4.45
CA GLY A 892 -47.89 -54.60 5.19
C GLY A 892 -47.87 -54.04 6.60
N VAL A 893 -48.44 -54.80 7.53
CA VAL A 893 -48.65 -54.46 8.96
C VAL A 893 -47.32 -54.19 9.69
N TRP A 894 -46.26 -54.90 9.34
CA TRP A 894 -44.94 -54.76 9.95
C TRP A 894 -44.30 -53.40 9.68
N ARG A 895 -44.56 -52.82 8.50
CA ARG A 895 -44.08 -51.43 8.16
C ARG A 895 -44.85 -50.41 8.97
N ALA A 896 -46.18 -50.61 9.16
CA ALA A 896 -46.99 -49.73 10.01
C ALA A 896 -46.53 -49.74 11.48
N LEU A 897 -46.30 -50.97 12.03
CA LEU A 897 -45.78 -51.17 13.39
C LEU A 897 -44.39 -50.58 13.59
N SER A 898 -43.51 -50.61 12.57
CA SER A 898 -42.19 -50.00 12.64
C SER A 898 -42.26 -48.44 12.74
N PHE A 899 -43.18 -47.79 12.00
CA PHE A 899 -43.40 -46.34 12.12
C PHE A 899 -44.03 -45.94 13.47
N ILE A 900 -44.94 -46.76 14.04
CA ILE A 900 -45.46 -46.55 15.38
C ILE A 900 -44.36 -46.73 16.42
N GLY A 901 -43.48 -47.72 16.27
CA GLY A 901 -42.33 -47.95 17.11
C GLY A 901 -41.32 -46.76 17.04
N LEU A 902 -41.07 -46.20 15.83
CA LEU A 902 -40.25 -45.01 15.64
C LEU A 902 -40.83 -43.83 16.43
N GLY A 903 -42.15 -43.60 16.31
CA GLY A 903 -42.84 -42.53 17.02
C GLY A 903 -42.69 -42.64 18.54
N LEU A 904 -42.90 -43.85 19.10
CA LEU A 904 -42.75 -44.12 20.53
C LEU A 904 -41.30 -43.96 21.01
N VAL A 905 -40.31 -44.43 20.23
CA VAL A 905 -38.90 -44.28 20.57
C VAL A 905 -38.47 -42.80 20.54
N LEU A 906 -38.92 -42.03 19.55
CA LEU A 906 -38.61 -40.58 19.48
C LEU A 906 -39.25 -39.80 20.64
N ILE A 907 -40.49 -40.12 21.02
CA ILE A 907 -41.18 -39.56 22.20
C ILE A 907 -40.44 -39.98 23.48
N GLY A 908 -40.03 -41.25 23.60
CA GLY A 908 -39.23 -41.74 24.73
C GLY A 908 -37.87 -41.01 24.86
N ILE A 909 -37.17 -40.82 23.75
CA ILE A 909 -35.90 -40.05 23.70
C ILE A 909 -36.17 -38.61 24.10
N ALA A 910 -37.19 -37.95 23.55
CA ALA A 910 -37.54 -36.56 23.88
C ALA A 910 -37.84 -36.39 25.38
N ARG A 911 -38.60 -37.35 25.97
CA ARG A 911 -38.93 -37.36 27.40
C ARG A 911 -37.70 -37.66 28.28
N ALA A 912 -36.84 -38.61 27.87
CA ALA A 912 -35.59 -38.86 28.58
C ALA A 912 -34.66 -37.61 28.56
N TYR A 913 -34.56 -36.91 27.42
CA TYR A 913 -33.84 -35.65 27.33
C TYR A 913 -34.45 -34.53 28.18
N GLN A 914 -35.79 -34.43 28.25
CA GLN A 914 -36.47 -33.46 29.14
C GLN A 914 -36.19 -33.75 30.62
N LEU A 915 -36.25 -34.99 31.04
CA LEU A 915 -36.00 -35.43 32.43
C LEU A 915 -34.51 -35.26 32.80
N LEU A 916 -33.59 -35.47 31.88
CA LEU A 916 -32.14 -35.35 32.12
C LEU A 916 -31.63 -33.90 32.05
N LEU A 917 -32.24 -33.06 31.21
CA LEU A 917 -31.80 -31.67 30.99
C LEU A 917 -32.54 -30.66 31.86
N TYR A 918 -33.81 -30.97 32.22
CA TYR A 918 -34.65 -30.11 33.06
C TYR A 918 -35.26 -30.95 34.17
N PRO A 919 -34.51 -31.29 35.26
CA PRO A 919 -35.14 -31.92 36.41
C PRO A 919 -36.23 -30.97 36.93
N PRO A 920 -37.44 -31.46 37.25
CA PRO A 920 -38.50 -30.59 37.73
C PRO A 920 -38.06 -29.93 39.04
N SER A 921 -37.99 -28.60 39.01
CA SER A 921 -37.80 -27.77 40.20
C SER A 921 -39.05 -27.72 41.08
N SER A 922 -39.40 -28.85 41.64
CA SER A 922 -40.53 -28.97 42.52
C SER A 922 -40.13 -29.63 43.83
N ARG A 923 -39.39 -28.94 44.65
CA ARG A 923 -39.27 -29.19 46.10
C ARG A 923 -38.75 -28.02 46.93
N GLN A 924 -38.59 -26.81 46.36
CA GLN A 924 -38.15 -25.63 47.13
C GLN A 924 -39.22 -24.55 47.38
N GLU A 925 -40.43 -24.67 46.84
CA GLU A 925 -41.54 -23.73 47.11
C GLU A 925 -42.55 -24.23 48.16
N ARG A 926 -42.31 -25.39 48.77
CA ARG A 926 -43.17 -25.87 49.90
C ARG A 926 -42.48 -25.83 51.26
N ALA A 927 -41.29 -25.35 51.38
CA ALA A 927 -40.62 -25.18 52.68
C ALA A 927 -40.49 -23.73 53.15
N GLY A 928 -41.01 -22.78 52.37
CA GLY A 928 -40.97 -21.31 52.70
C GLY A 928 -42.35 -20.68 53.02
N GLY A 929 -43.39 -21.47 53.10
CA GLY A 929 -44.75 -20.96 53.32
C GLY A 929 -45.47 -21.45 54.59
N ALA A 930 -44.75 -21.75 55.69
CA ALA A 930 -45.37 -22.25 56.93
C ALA A 930 -44.78 -21.63 58.18
N ASP A 931 -44.34 -20.37 58.16
CA ASP A 931 -43.84 -19.68 59.38
C ASP A 931 -44.20 -18.20 59.50
N ASP A 932 -45.32 -17.76 58.88
CA ASP A 932 -45.83 -16.40 59.10
C ASP A 932 -47.33 -16.34 59.42
N ASP A 933 -47.82 -17.22 60.33
CA ASP A 933 -49.14 -17.11 60.92
C ASP A 933 -49.15 -17.53 62.41
N VAL A 934 -48.27 -17.02 63.23
CA VAL A 934 -48.47 -16.91 64.71
C VAL A 934 -47.63 -15.69 65.21
N SER A 935 -48.21 -14.50 65.15
CA SER A 935 -48.18 -13.51 66.25
C SER A 935 -48.90 -12.21 65.84
N ALA A 936 -50.11 -12.11 66.35
CA ALA A 936 -50.93 -10.95 66.68
C ALA A 936 -51.16 -9.85 65.66
#